data_78ef87e6cf1dcf80d4789795db170dcf
#
_entry.id   78ef87e6cf1dcf80d4789795db170dcf
#
_cell.length_a   1.000
_cell.length_b   1.000
_cell.length_c   1.000
_cell.angle_alpha   90.00
_cell.angle_beta   90.00
_cell.angle_gamma   90.00
#
_symmetry.space_group_name_H-M   'P 1'
#
loop_
_entity.id
_entity.type
_entity.pdbx_description
1 polymer ?
#
loop_
_entity_poly.entity_id
_entity_poly.type
_entity_poly.pdbx_seq_one_letter_code
_entity_poly.pdbx_strand_id
1 'polypeptide(L)'
;MNIPERATKEQIEAITQTEGNIRVASVPGSGKTFVLTYRIAYLITELFVEPSSIVALTFTNKAASQMKHRLRNIVGDNANCFTGTFHGYCNMFLKEEIHRLTFPKTFTILDKKAELEMIKNVAEDMGISLKDNTAKKIMSDIDITKKDMSYVELMAGVDKTELKRRASSEKNVDKKVFYNYLKRQCDNYALDFEDLINFTLYILNRNEDVRIRWQEKCQYVLCDEYQDVNMKQDMLLHILSGLYQNLFVVGDDDQNIYTWRGSDPEYMINFDKTHENVQDYSLTENFRSTPQIVNVAKSLISANQNRLEKQMISNRPDGHKPVFNAPDTEKNESLWIADTILDNVAKNMKYSDHTILVRAASQTRSLEEAFIKRKVPYKILSGAKFYESEEIRTVLSYMRMVYSLTDMDLMYTISRPRRGFGKKSVEKLKNAAAQNNCSLFKALGKQIEDGDITQKNVIEYYNAISELHDTYVAYTCTDIVNKCLDMGYRQALEQDIDQTRLDNVSELIRTITALEEDNQEKVELADLLSHFALFSAQDEDGEYNVVKVMTIHTAKGLEFDTVFVPGLVEGQFPSSRLRNEDEYEEERRLLYVAMTRAKNMLYLSTYRKKDGRFAARPSAFLSDIDTNLLDCINNSRVLIRGVTEQMLPKAVFEVGDKVRHKVFGIGEIVKVDKVTQTYEIQFENIRGTRRLMFRAELGNVEN
;
A
#
# COMPACT_ATOMS: atom_id res chain seq x y z
N MET A 1 6.67 -40.42 -4.60
CA MET A 1 7.26 -39.11 -4.18
C MET A 1 7.56 -39.15 -2.69
N ASN A 2 8.73 -38.68 -2.25
CA ASN A 2 8.97 -38.60 -0.80
C ASN A 2 8.54 -37.24 -0.28
N ILE A 3 7.41 -37.17 0.42
CA ILE A 3 7.09 -36.00 1.25
C ILE A 3 8.17 -35.95 2.33
N PRO A 4 8.84 -34.81 2.57
CA PRO A 4 9.89 -34.67 3.55
C PRO A 4 9.43 -35.15 4.94
N GLU A 5 10.27 -35.93 5.64
CA GLU A 5 10.00 -36.45 7.00
C GLU A 5 9.63 -35.35 8.03
N ARG A 6 10.04 -34.12 7.76
CA ARG A 6 9.70 -32.95 8.60
C ARG A 6 8.27 -32.41 8.40
N ALA A 7 7.49 -32.93 7.42
CA ALA A 7 6.13 -32.53 7.24
C ALA A 7 5.25 -32.98 8.39
N THR A 8 4.37 -32.10 8.86
CA THR A 8 3.43 -32.46 9.93
C THR A 8 2.33 -33.36 9.40
N LYS A 9 1.62 -34.00 10.31
CA LYS A 9 0.49 -34.89 9.96
C LYS A 9 -0.57 -34.11 9.18
N GLU A 10 -0.91 -32.93 9.63
CA GLU A 10 -1.89 -32.02 8.99
C GLU A 10 -1.44 -31.58 7.58
N GLN A 11 -0.14 -31.31 7.41
CA GLN A 11 0.42 -31.01 6.08
C GLN A 11 0.30 -32.23 5.16
N ILE A 12 0.61 -33.43 5.64
CA ILE A 12 0.51 -34.68 4.86
C ILE A 12 -0.95 -34.93 4.46
N GLU A 13 -1.88 -34.81 5.40
CA GLU A 13 -3.31 -34.97 5.13
C GLU A 13 -3.81 -33.98 4.07
N ALA A 14 -3.46 -32.68 4.19
CA ALA A 14 -3.82 -31.67 3.20
C ALA A 14 -3.16 -31.89 1.82
N ILE A 15 -1.98 -32.52 1.76
CA ILE A 15 -1.31 -32.88 0.52
C ILE A 15 -1.99 -34.07 -0.15
N THR A 16 -2.35 -35.10 0.60
CA THR A 16 -2.78 -36.41 0.06
C THR A 16 -4.29 -36.53 -0.14
N GLN A 17 -5.09 -35.71 0.54
CA GLN A 17 -6.53 -35.63 0.27
C GLN A 17 -6.76 -34.88 -1.05
N THR A 18 -7.21 -35.57 -2.08
CA THR A 18 -7.19 -35.03 -3.46
C THR A 18 -8.54 -34.62 -4.01
N GLU A 19 -9.61 -35.25 -3.58
CA GLU A 19 -10.96 -35.03 -4.14
C GLU A 19 -11.83 -34.14 -3.26
N GLY A 20 -12.63 -33.30 -3.91
CA GLY A 20 -13.61 -32.41 -3.30
C GLY A 20 -13.09 -31.00 -3.00
N ASN A 21 -13.99 -30.18 -2.47
CA ASN A 21 -13.65 -28.81 -2.04
C ASN A 21 -12.90 -28.84 -0.70
N ILE A 22 -11.74 -28.24 -0.65
CA ILE A 22 -10.85 -28.30 0.51
C ILE A 22 -10.45 -26.89 0.93
N ARG A 23 -10.73 -26.55 2.19
CA ARG A 23 -10.22 -25.33 2.84
C ARG A 23 -9.10 -25.68 3.80
N VAL A 24 -7.95 -25.03 3.63
CA VAL A 24 -6.80 -25.13 4.53
C VAL A 24 -6.61 -23.80 5.26
N ALA A 25 -7.13 -23.72 6.47
CA ALA A 25 -6.87 -22.60 7.38
C ALA A 25 -5.45 -22.70 7.94
N SER A 26 -4.67 -21.64 7.84
CA SER A 26 -3.26 -21.68 8.20
C SER A 26 -2.86 -20.54 9.10
N VAL A 27 -1.76 -20.73 9.84
CA VAL A 27 -1.10 -19.66 10.59
C VAL A 27 0.13 -19.15 9.82
N PRO A 28 0.67 -17.97 10.14
CA PRO A 28 1.90 -17.47 9.53
C PRO A 28 3.04 -18.47 9.70
N GLY A 29 3.84 -18.65 8.63
CA GLY A 29 4.99 -19.56 8.68
C GLY A 29 4.68 -21.05 8.82
N SER A 30 3.43 -21.47 8.56
CA SER A 30 3.00 -22.87 8.62
C SER A 30 3.31 -23.68 7.36
N GLY A 31 3.90 -23.08 6.34
CA GLY A 31 4.24 -23.77 5.11
C GLY A 31 3.10 -23.87 4.08
N LYS A 32 2.19 -22.90 3.99
CA LYS A 32 1.13 -22.83 2.96
C LYS A 32 1.62 -23.21 1.56
N THR A 33 2.61 -22.49 1.07
CA THR A 33 3.18 -22.73 -0.27
C THR A 33 3.87 -24.10 -0.37
N PHE A 34 4.40 -24.65 0.73
CA PHE A 34 4.93 -26.00 0.79
C PHE A 34 3.80 -27.01 0.53
N VAL A 35 2.72 -26.95 1.30
CA VAL A 35 1.57 -27.84 1.13
C VAL A 35 1.03 -27.79 -0.30
N LEU A 36 0.82 -26.60 -0.83
CA LEU A 36 0.29 -26.41 -2.18
C LEU A 36 1.23 -26.99 -3.25
N THR A 37 2.55 -26.73 -3.14
CA THR A 37 3.54 -27.24 -4.10
C THR A 37 3.63 -28.77 -4.03
N TYR A 38 3.67 -29.36 -2.83
CA TYR A 38 3.74 -30.83 -2.66
C TYR A 38 2.44 -31.52 -3.05
N ARG A 39 1.28 -30.87 -2.88
CA ARG A 39 0.00 -31.37 -3.38
C ARG A 39 0.00 -31.48 -4.90
N ILE A 40 0.44 -30.45 -5.60
CA ILE A 40 0.56 -30.49 -7.07
C ILE A 40 1.51 -31.61 -7.50
N ALA A 41 2.67 -31.71 -6.83
CA ALA A 41 3.62 -32.77 -7.09
C ALA A 41 3.03 -34.16 -6.84
N TYR A 42 2.25 -34.35 -5.76
CA TYR A 42 1.57 -35.61 -5.43
C TYR A 42 0.54 -36.01 -6.51
N LEU A 43 -0.27 -35.07 -6.97
CA LEU A 43 -1.22 -35.30 -8.05
C LEU A 43 -0.50 -35.78 -9.33
N ILE A 44 0.64 -35.19 -9.68
CA ILE A 44 1.38 -35.54 -10.91
C ILE A 44 2.12 -36.88 -10.76
N THR A 45 2.82 -37.10 -9.64
CA THR A 45 3.77 -38.22 -9.53
C THR A 45 3.19 -39.48 -8.93
N GLU A 46 2.19 -39.39 -8.07
CA GLU A 46 1.60 -40.56 -7.39
C GLU A 46 0.25 -40.93 -8.00
N LEU A 47 -0.54 -39.93 -8.40
CA LEU A 47 -1.84 -40.18 -9.01
C LEU A 47 -1.82 -40.09 -10.55
N PHE A 48 -0.69 -39.71 -11.11
CA PHE A 48 -0.48 -39.59 -12.55
C PHE A 48 -1.49 -38.67 -13.25
N VAL A 49 -1.94 -37.63 -12.53
CA VAL A 49 -2.81 -36.59 -13.08
C VAL A 49 -2.05 -35.82 -14.15
N GLU A 50 -2.71 -35.62 -15.30
CA GLU A 50 -2.15 -34.84 -16.40
C GLU A 50 -1.85 -33.41 -15.93
N PRO A 51 -0.59 -32.94 -15.99
CA PRO A 51 -0.22 -31.62 -15.47
C PRO A 51 -1.04 -30.47 -16.07
N SER A 52 -1.42 -30.58 -17.35
CA SER A 52 -2.23 -29.57 -18.04
C SER A 52 -3.65 -29.41 -17.48
N SER A 53 -4.13 -30.37 -16.67
CA SER A 53 -5.44 -30.32 -15.99
C SER A 53 -5.38 -29.70 -14.58
N ILE A 54 -4.21 -29.23 -14.16
CA ILE A 54 -4.00 -28.59 -12.85
C ILE A 54 -3.78 -27.09 -13.03
N VAL A 55 -4.57 -26.29 -12.31
CA VAL A 55 -4.48 -24.83 -12.30
C VAL A 55 -4.16 -24.34 -10.88
N ALA A 56 -3.00 -23.73 -10.69
CA ALA A 56 -2.57 -23.13 -9.43
C ALA A 56 -2.49 -21.62 -9.53
N LEU A 57 -3.32 -20.92 -8.77
CA LEU A 57 -3.45 -19.47 -8.78
C LEU A 57 -2.87 -18.85 -7.51
N THR A 58 -2.19 -17.73 -7.66
CA THR A 58 -1.64 -16.95 -6.55
C THR A 58 -1.78 -15.45 -6.80
N PHE A 59 -1.52 -14.65 -5.76
CA PHE A 59 -1.74 -13.21 -5.82
C PHE A 59 -0.61 -12.44 -6.55
N THR A 60 0.64 -12.90 -6.50
CA THR A 60 1.79 -12.18 -7.05
C THR A 60 2.62 -13.01 -8.04
N ASN A 61 3.20 -12.34 -9.04
CA ASN A 61 4.11 -12.99 -10.00
C ASN A 61 5.34 -13.60 -9.31
N LYS A 62 5.82 -12.99 -8.21
CA LYS A 62 6.94 -13.52 -7.41
C LYS A 62 6.57 -14.85 -6.76
N ALA A 63 5.39 -14.95 -6.15
CA ALA A 63 4.91 -16.19 -5.55
C ALA A 63 4.70 -17.28 -6.62
N ALA A 64 4.12 -16.94 -7.76
CA ALA A 64 3.96 -17.84 -8.90
C ALA A 64 5.31 -18.38 -9.40
N SER A 65 6.30 -17.51 -9.59
CA SER A 65 7.65 -17.89 -10.03
C SER A 65 8.35 -18.81 -9.00
N GLN A 66 8.25 -18.49 -7.72
CA GLN A 66 8.81 -19.33 -6.65
C GLN A 66 8.13 -20.72 -6.60
N MET A 67 6.82 -20.76 -6.73
CA MET A 67 6.05 -22.01 -6.77
C MET A 67 6.47 -22.86 -7.96
N LYS A 68 6.55 -22.27 -9.14
CA LYS A 68 6.99 -22.94 -10.37
C LYS A 68 8.41 -23.49 -10.24
N HIS A 69 9.33 -22.72 -9.67
CA HIS A 69 10.71 -23.16 -9.45
C HIS A 69 10.77 -24.34 -8.46
N ARG A 70 10.05 -24.28 -7.34
CA ARG A 70 9.98 -25.36 -6.36
C ARG A 70 9.37 -26.64 -6.95
N LEU A 71 8.29 -26.48 -7.71
CA LEU A 71 7.63 -27.62 -8.37
C LEU A 71 8.56 -28.31 -9.36
N ARG A 72 9.31 -27.56 -10.18
CA ARG A 72 10.33 -28.12 -11.09
C ARG A 72 11.43 -28.89 -10.35
N ASN A 73 11.83 -28.43 -9.20
CA ASN A 73 12.83 -29.12 -8.38
C ASN A 73 12.31 -30.47 -7.83
N ILE A 74 10.99 -30.66 -7.70
CA ILE A 74 10.37 -31.89 -7.18
C ILE A 74 10.00 -32.84 -8.31
N VAL A 75 9.38 -32.36 -9.37
CA VAL A 75 8.77 -33.16 -10.46
C VAL A 75 9.65 -33.20 -11.72
N GLY A 76 10.63 -32.29 -11.83
CA GLY A 76 11.44 -32.14 -13.03
C GLY A 76 10.71 -31.30 -14.12
N ASP A 77 11.16 -31.46 -15.37
CA ASP A 77 10.65 -30.67 -16.51
C ASP A 77 9.20 -31.03 -16.92
N ASN A 78 8.66 -32.13 -16.41
CA ASN A 78 7.28 -32.57 -16.68
C ASN A 78 6.20 -31.76 -15.94
N ALA A 79 6.57 -30.72 -15.18
CA ALA A 79 5.65 -29.89 -14.39
C ALA A 79 4.95 -28.82 -15.26
N ASN A 80 4.27 -29.21 -16.35
CA ASN A 80 3.58 -28.28 -17.26
C ASN A 80 2.17 -27.89 -16.80
N CYS A 81 1.92 -27.79 -15.48
CA CYS A 81 0.68 -27.24 -14.96
C CYS A 81 0.67 -25.70 -15.05
N PHE A 82 -0.54 -25.12 -15.14
CA PHE A 82 -0.64 -23.67 -15.03
C PHE A 82 -0.31 -23.21 -13.60
N THR A 83 0.73 -22.42 -13.45
CA THR A 83 1.08 -21.77 -12.18
C THR A 83 1.26 -20.29 -12.45
N GLY A 84 0.37 -19.45 -11.94
CA GLY A 84 0.36 -18.02 -12.28
C GLY A 84 -0.55 -17.18 -11.40
N THR A 85 -0.65 -15.90 -11.76
CA THR A 85 -1.63 -14.99 -11.14
C THR A 85 -2.99 -15.10 -11.82
N PHE A 86 -4.05 -14.61 -11.17
CA PHE A 86 -5.39 -14.49 -11.76
C PHE A 86 -5.36 -13.76 -13.11
N HIS A 87 -4.68 -12.61 -13.17
CA HIS A 87 -4.53 -11.85 -14.42
C HIS A 87 -3.74 -12.62 -15.49
N GLY A 88 -2.74 -13.39 -15.08
CA GLY A 88 -1.97 -14.26 -15.98
C GLY A 88 -2.85 -15.35 -16.59
N TYR A 89 -3.71 -15.97 -15.79
CA TYR A 89 -4.69 -16.95 -16.26
C TYR A 89 -5.70 -16.33 -17.21
N CYS A 90 -6.30 -15.20 -16.84
CA CYS A 90 -7.25 -14.49 -17.68
C CYS A 90 -6.61 -14.06 -19.02
N ASN A 91 -5.37 -13.60 -19.00
CA ASN A 91 -4.66 -13.27 -20.25
C ASN A 91 -4.47 -14.51 -21.16
N MET A 92 -4.10 -15.66 -20.59
CA MET A 92 -3.99 -16.91 -21.32
C MET A 92 -5.35 -17.32 -21.93
N PHE A 93 -6.41 -17.28 -21.11
CA PHE A 93 -7.78 -17.55 -21.53
C PHE A 93 -8.21 -16.62 -22.67
N LEU A 94 -8.02 -15.32 -22.53
CA LEU A 94 -8.43 -14.33 -23.51
C LEU A 94 -7.67 -14.46 -24.84
N LYS A 95 -6.40 -14.86 -24.84
CA LYS A 95 -5.67 -15.15 -26.07
C LYS A 95 -6.33 -16.26 -26.92
N GLU A 96 -7.05 -17.18 -26.29
CA GLU A 96 -7.81 -18.21 -27.00
C GLU A 96 -9.23 -17.74 -27.36
N GLU A 97 -9.95 -17.09 -26.45
CA GLU A 97 -11.41 -16.93 -26.53
C GLU A 97 -11.89 -15.49 -26.83
N ILE A 98 -11.04 -14.48 -26.74
CA ILE A 98 -11.47 -13.06 -26.86
C ILE A 98 -12.09 -12.72 -28.22
N HIS A 99 -11.81 -13.53 -29.23
CA HIS A 99 -12.43 -13.40 -30.58
C HIS A 99 -13.96 -13.48 -30.55
N ARG A 100 -14.54 -14.08 -29.49
CA ARG A 100 -15.98 -14.10 -29.22
C ARG A 100 -16.56 -12.71 -28.94
N LEU A 101 -15.70 -11.76 -28.59
CA LEU A 101 -16.06 -10.36 -28.27
C LEU A 101 -15.61 -9.38 -29.36
N THR A 102 -15.40 -9.85 -30.58
CA THR A 102 -14.92 -9.03 -31.73
C THR A 102 -13.54 -8.38 -31.51
N PHE A 103 -12.77 -8.85 -30.54
CA PHE A 103 -11.39 -8.45 -30.36
C PHE A 103 -10.43 -9.43 -31.02
N PRO A 104 -9.30 -8.99 -31.57
CA PRO A 104 -8.26 -9.88 -32.09
C PRO A 104 -7.56 -10.60 -30.92
N LYS A 105 -7.04 -11.80 -31.20
CA LYS A 105 -6.25 -12.55 -30.20
C LYS A 105 -4.97 -11.83 -29.77
N THR A 106 -4.51 -10.88 -30.57
CA THR A 106 -3.35 -10.03 -30.31
C THR A 106 -3.78 -8.67 -29.77
N PHE A 107 -4.36 -8.65 -28.59
CA PHE A 107 -4.73 -7.41 -27.91
C PHE A 107 -3.55 -6.87 -27.06
N THR A 108 -3.58 -5.58 -26.76
CA THR A 108 -2.56 -4.91 -25.92
C THR A 108 -3.05 -4.83 -24.47
N ILE A 109 -2.16 -5.10 -23.51
CA ILE A 109 -2.45 -4.89 -22.07
C ILE A 109 -1.89 -3.53 -21.66
N LEU A 110 -2.75 -2.70 -21.08
CA LEU A 110 -2.37 -1.40 -20.52
C LEU A 110 -1.89 -1.57 -19.08
N ASP A 111 -0.66 -1.17 -18.82
CA ASP A 111 -0.23 -0.95 -17.44
C ASP A 111 -0.80 0.38 -16.91
N LYS A 112 -0.69 0.63 -15.59
CA LYS A 112 -1.24 1.85 -14.97
C LYS A 112 -0.66 3.16 -15.53
N LYS A 113 0.54 3.13 -16.10
CA LYS A 113 1.14 4.31 -16.74
C LYS A 113 0.53 4.55 -18.12
N ALA A 114 0.39 3.50 -18.94
CA ALA A 114 -0.25 3.57 -20.25
C ALA A 114 -1.73 3.92 -20.13
N GLU A 115 -2.44 3.40 -19.12
CA GLU A 115 -3.81 3.75 -18.81
C GLU A 115 -3.96 5.24 -18.48
N LEU A 116 -3.11 5.78 -17.60
CA LEU A 116 -3.10 7.19 -17.24
C LEU A 116 -2.82 8.09 -18.45
N GLU A 117 -1.89 7.67 -19.32
CA GLU A 117 -1.56 8.39 -20.56
C GLU A 117 -2.73 8.37 -21.55
N MET A 118 -3.40 7.22 -21.70
CA MET A 118 -4.60 7.11 -22.54
C MET A 118 -5.73 8.03 -22.04
N ILE A 119 -5.96 8.09 -20.73
CA ILE A 119 -6.97 9.00 -20.12
C ILE A 119 -6.63 10.46 -20.41
N LYS A 120 -5.36 10.87 -20.28
CA LYS A 120 -4.92 12.23 -20.62
C LYS A 120 -5.14 12.57 -22.09
N ASN A 121 -4.78 11.66 -22.98
CA ASN A 121 -4.95 11.84 -24.42
C ASN A 121 -6.43 11.95 -24.81
N VAL A 122 -7.29 11.12 -24.19
CA VAL A 122 -8.75 11.22 -24.36
C VAL A 122 -9.30 12.58 -23.92
N ALA A 123 -8.85 13.07 -22.77
CA ALA A 123 -9.28 14.37 -22.28
C ALA A 123 -8.77 15.52 -23.16
N GLU A 124 -7.53 15.44 -23.65
CA GLU A 124 -6.94 16.43 -24.57
C GLU A 124 -7.72 16.51 -25.90
N ASP A 125 -8.14 15.38 -26.46
CA ASP A 125 -9.00 15.32 -27.64
C ASP A 125 -10.39 15.94 -27.42
N MET A 126 -10.85 15.95 -26.17
CA MET A 126 -12.08 16.63 -25.75
C MET A 126 -11.87 18.14 -25.46
N GLY A 127 -10.66 18.68 -25.64
CA GLY A 127 -10.30 20.06 -25.30
C GLY A 127 -10.11 20.29 -23.79
N ILE A 128 -9.96 19.23 -22.98
CA ILE A 128 -9.79 19.29 -21.54
C ILE A 128 -8.33 19.00 -21.19
N SER A 129 -7.63 19.98 -20.62
CA SER A 129 -6.27 19.75 -20.09
C SER A 129 -6.36 19.22 -18.65
N LEU A 130 -5.95 17.97 -18.43
CA LEU A 130 -5.94 17.36 -17.11
C LEU A 130 -4.57 17.51 -16.45
N LYS A 131 -4.57 17.96 -15.19
CA LYS A 131 -3.41 17.82 -14.29
C LYS A 131 -3.25 16.34 -13.88
N ASP A 132 -2.03 15.92 -13.55
CA ASP A 132 -1.73 14.53 -13.18
C ASP A 132 -2.63 13.99 -12.07
N ASN A 133 -2.86 14.76 -11.00
CA ASN A 133 -3.71 14.36 -9.89
C ASN A 133 -5.18 14.20 -10.30
N THR A 134 -5.70 15.08 -11.18
CA THR A 134 -7.06 14.95 -11.72
C THR A 134 -7.17 13.70 -12.60
N ALA A 135 -6.17 13.42 -13.44
CA ALA A 135 -6.15 12.23 -14.27
C ALA A 135 -6.07 10.94 -13.45
N LYS A 136 -5.28 10.92 -12.36
CA LYS A 136 -5.23 9.80 -11.41
C LYS A 136 -6.55 9.58 -10.69
N LYS A 137 -7.25 10.67 -10.33
CA LYS A 137 -8.60 10.56 -9.74
C LYS A 137 -9.58 9.94 -10.74
N ILE A 138 -9.61 10.44 -11.99
CA ILE A 138 -10.46 9.87 -13.04
C ILE A 138 -10.13 8.39 -13.27
N MET A 139 -8.86 8.00 -13.27
CA MET A 139 -8.44 6.60 -13.39
C MET A 139 -9.01 5.76 -12.24
N SER A 140 -8.94 6.26 -11.00
CA SER A 140 -9.56 5.58 -9.85
C SER A 140 -11.08 5.47 -9.97
N ASP A 141 -11.75 6.51 -10.48
CA ASP A 141 -13.21 6.49 -10.70
C ASP A 141 -13.59 5.52 -11.82
N ILE A 142 -12.74 5.35 -12.85
CA ILE A 142 -12.87 4.33 -13.90
C ILE A 142 -12.75 2.93 -13.30
N ASP A 143 -11.73 2.67 -12.47
CA ASP A 143 -11.54 1.39 -11.79
C ASP A 143 -12.78 1.04 -10.95
N ILE A 144 -13.35 2.00 -10.22
CA ILE A 144 -14.58 1.83 -9.43
C ILE A 144 -15.78 1.52 -10.35
N THR A 145 -15.92 2.25 -11.47
CA THR A 145 -17.02 2.03 -12.41
C THR A 145 -16.93 0.66 -13.08
N LYS A 146 -15.72 0.18 -13.36
CA LYS A 146 -15.48 -1.14 -13.94
C LYS A 146 -15.69 -2.31 -12.96
N LYS A 147 -15.92 -2.03 -11.67
CA LYS A 147 -16.40 -3.08 -10.75
C LYS A 147 -17.74 -3.66 -11.18
N ASP A 148 -18.61 -2.84 -11.77
CA ASP A 148 -19.79 -3.30 -12.47
C ASP A 148 -19.43 -3.74 -13.91
N MET A 149 -19.62 -5.01 -14.23
CA MET A 149 -19.26 -5.60 -15.54
C MET A 149 -20.17 -5.16 -16.69
N SER A 150 -21.20 -4.34 -16.47
CA SER A 150 -22.17 -3.91 -17.51
C SER A 150 -21.51 -3.17 -18.68
N TYR A 151 -20.37 -2.52 -18.47
CA TYR A 151 -19.62 -1.85 -19.53
C TYR A 151 -19.03 -2.83 -20.55
N VAL A 152 -18.81 -4.10 -20.17
CA VAL A 152 -18.26 -5.13 -21.06
C VAL A 152 -19.20 -5.34 -22.26
N GLU A 153 -20.51 -5.28 -22.06
CA GLU A 153 -21.49 -5.36 -23.15
C GLU A 153 -21.32 -4.23 -24.19
N LEU A 154 -20.97 -3.04 -23.73
CA LEU A 154 -20.71 -1.89 -24.61
C LEU A 154 -19.43 -2.07 -25.43
N MET A 155 -18.42 -2.76 -24.88
CA MET A 155 -17.15 -3.02 -25.57
C MET A 155 -17.24 -4.27 -26.44
N ALA A 156 -17.97 -5.28 -26.01
CA ALA A 156 -18.10 -6.59 -26.66
C ALA A 156 -19.08 -6.61 -27.82
N GLY A 157 -19.94 -5.61 -27.95
CA GLY A 157 -20.99 -5.57 -28.96
C GLY A 157 -20.44 -5.53 -30.39
N VAL A 158 -21.10 -6.27 -31.30
CA VAL A 158 -20.80 -6.24 -32.75
C VAL A 158 -21.05 -4.82 -33.31
N ASP A 159 -22.06 -4.15 -32.79
CA ASP A 159 -22.36 -2.75 -33.11
C ASP A 159 -21.95 -1.82 -31.96
N LYS A 160 -20.82 -1.15 -32.14
CA LYS A 160 -20.29 -0.16 -31.19
C LYS A 160 -21.05 1.17 -31.23
N THR A 161 -22.26 1.20 -31.82
CA THR A 161 -23.05 2.43 -32.02
C THR A 161 -23.49 3.03 -30.68
N GLU A 162 -23.90 2.19 -29.73
CA GLU A 162 -24.32 2.66 -28.40
C GLU A 162 -23.15 3.27 -27.62
N LEU A 163 -21.96 2.65 -27.66
CA LEU A 163 -20.77 3.22 -27.04
C LEU A 163 -20.41 4.57 -27.67
N LYS A 164 -20.43 4.67 -29.00
CA LYS A 164 -20.19 5.93 -29.73
C LYS A 164 -21.23 6.97 -29.37
N ARG A 165 -22.52 6.59 -29.27
CA ARG A 165 -23.61 7.48 -28.86
C ARG A 165 -23.37 8.03 -27.45
N ARG A 166 -23.07 7.17 -26.48
CA ARG A 166 -22.76 7.60 -25.10
C ARG A 166 -21.54 8.50 -25.05
N ALA A 167 -20.47 8.14 -25.72
CA ALA A 167 -19.26 8.95 -25.79
C ALA A 167 -19.49 10.37 -26.31
N SER A 168 -20.43 10.54 -27.27
CA SER A 168 -20.72 11.86 -27.85
C SER A 168 -21.80 12.64 -27.10
N SER A 169 -22.86 11.98 -26.59
CA SER A 169 -24.05 12.64 -26.01
C SER A 169 -24.00 12.85 -24.50
N GLU A 170 -23.03 12.22 -23.78
CA GLU A 170 -22.92 12.35 -22.33
C GLU A 170 -22.56 13.78 -21.92
N LYS A 171 -23.30 14.33 -20.95
CA LYS A 171 -23.13 15.69 -20.45
C LYS A 171 -22.18 15.78 -19.25
N ASN A 172 -22.14 14.73 -18.43
CA ASN A 172 -21.22 14.64 -17.31
C ASN A 172 -19.80 14.40 -17.83
N VAL A 173 -18.87 15.27 -17.48
CA VAL A 173 -17.50 15.26 -18.02
C VAL A 173 -16.78 13.95 -17.68
N ASP A 174 -16.87 13.47 -16.42
CA ASP A 174 -16.17 12.27 -15.98
C ASP A 174 -16.72 11.03 -16.70
N LYS A 175 -18.04 10.89 -16.81
CA LYS A 175 -18.68 9.82 -17.59
C LYS A 175 -18.35 9.92 -19.07
N LYS A 176 -18.25 11.13 -19.62
CA LYS A 176 -17.85 11.32 -20.99
C LYS A 176 -16.41 10.89 -21.24
N VAL A 177 -15.49 11.21 -20.32
CA VAL A 177 -14.12 10.69 -20.35
C VAL A 177 -14.13 9.17 -20.29
N PHE A 178 -14.91 8.57 -19.39
CA PHE A 178 -15.04 7.11 -19.27
C PHE A 178 -15.46 6.45 -20.59
N TYR A 179 -16.57 6.90 -21.22
CA TYR A 179 -17.03 6.31 -22.48
C TYR A 179 -16.05 6.52 -23.65
N ASN A 180 -15.35 7.65 -23.69
CA ASN A 180 -14.30 7.90 -24.69
C ASN A 180 -13.04 7.05 -24.41
N TYR A 181 -12.73 6.79 -23.15
CA TYR A 181 -11.68 5.85 -22.76
C TYR A 181 -12.01 4.43 -23.23
N LEU A 182 -13.22 3.90 -22.95
CA LEU A 182 -13.66 2.60 -23.45
C LEU A 182 -13.62 2.54 -24.99
N LYS A 183 -14.08 3.61 -25.65
CA LYS A 183 -14.00 3.72 -27.11
C LYS A 183 -12.56 3.62 -27.60
N ARG A 184 -11.63 4.34 -26.96
CA ARG A 184 -10.20 4.32 -27.30
C ARG A 184 -9.60 2.94 -27.08
N GLN A 185 -9.96 2.24 -25.99
CA GLN A 185 -9.58 0.87 -25.76
C GLN A 185 -10.06 -0.05 -26.89
N CYS A 186 -11.32 0.06 -27.31
CA CYS A 186 -11.84 -0.71 -28.45
C CYS A 186 -11.12 -0.39 -29.76
N ASP A 187 -10.85 0.88 -30.04
CA ASP A 187 -10.20 1.31 -31.28
C ASP A 187 -8.74 0.82 -31.38
N ASN A 188 -8.07 0.63 -30.23
CA ASN A 188 -6.70 0.15 -30.15
C ASN A 188 -6.60 -1.33 -29.73
N TYR A 189 -7.70 -2.03 -29.57
CA TYR A 189 -7.75 -3.40 -29.01
C TYR A 189 -6.91 -3.53 -27.73
N ALA A 190 -7.10 -2.59 -26.80
CA ALA A 190 -6.34 -2.50 -25.57
C ALA A 190 -7.24 -2.80 -24.36
N LEU A 191 -6.71 -3.57 -23.40
CA LEU A 191 -7.40 -3.96 -22.17
C LEU A 191 -6.55 -3.53 -20.98
N ASP A 192 -7.16 -2.99 -19.95
CA ASP A 192 -6.50 -2.80 -18.64
C ASP A 192 -6.66 -4.05 -17.74
N PHE A 193 -6.10 -3.99 -16.54
CA PHE A 193 -6.11 -5.16 -15.65
C PHE A 193 -7.53 -5.59 -15.22
N GLU A 194 -8.46 -4.62 -15.01
CA GLU A 194 -9.84 -4.94 -14.67
C GLU A 194 -10.56 -5.65 -15.84
N ASP A 195 -10.25 -5.23 -17.06
CA ASP A 195 -10.83 -5.84 -18.25
C ASP A 195 -10.47 -7.32 -18.40
N LEU A 196 -9.24 -7.71 -18.04
CA LEU A 196 -8.80 -9.10 -18.17
C LEU A 196 -9.73 -10.07 -17.41
N ILE A 197 -10.06 -9.75 -16.18
CA ILE A 197 -10.96 -10.57 -15.36
C ILE A 197 -12.41 -10.44 -15.85
N ASN A 198 -12.87 -9.21 -16.10
CA ASN A 198 -14.26 -8.96 -16.49
C ASN A 198 -14.63 -9.59 -17.82
N PHE A 199 -13.75 -9.53 -18.82
CA PHE A 199 -13.96 -10.16 -20.12
C PHE A 199 -13.93 -11.68 -20.00
N THR A 200 -13.04 -12.24 -19.20
CA THR A 200 -12.98 -13.68 -18.93
C THR A 200 -14.30 -14.17 -18.31
N LEU A 201 -14.77 -13.51 -17.24
CA LEU A 201 -16.03 -13.85 -16.59
C LEU A 201 -17.22 -13.68 -17.52
N TYR A 202 -17.23 -12.61 -18.32
CA TYR A 202 -18.31 -12.35 -19.28
C TYR A 202 -18.40 -13.48 -20.33
N ILE A 203 -17.26 -13.91 -20.90
CA ILE A 203 -17.24 -15.02 -21.88
C ILE A 203 -17.70 -16.32 -21.24
N LEU A 204 -17.17 -16.68 -20.07
CA LEU A 204 -17.52 -17.91 -19.37
C LEU A 204 -19.00 -17.96 -18.97
N ASN A 205 -19.60 -16.84 -18.59
CA ASN A 205 -21.01 -16.78 -18.22
C ASN A 205 -21.97 -16.84 -19.43
N ARG A 206 -21.54 -16.26 -20.56
CA ARG A 206 -22.42 -16.17 -21.76
C ARG A 206 -22.26 -17.32 -22.73
N ASN A 207 -21.16 -18.07 -22.69
CA ASN A 207 -20.85 -19.13 -23.64
C ASN A 207 -20.66 -20.45 -22.90
N GLU A 208 -21.72 -21.25 -22.85
CA GLU A 208 -21.73 -22.55 -22.15
C GLU A 208 -20.71 -23.52 -22.74
N ASP A 209 -20.58 -23.55 -24.06
CA ASP A 209 -19.61 -24.38 -24.78
C ASP A 209 -18.17 -24.06 -24.38
N VAL A 210 -17.83 -22.77 -24.20
CA VAL A 210 -16.54 -22.33 -23.74
C VAL A 210 -16.36 -22.71 -22.27
N ARG A 211 -17.37 -22.43 -21.43
CA ARG A 211 -17.31 -22.75 -20.00
C ARG A 211 -17.03 -24.23 -19.75
N ILE A 212 -17.80 -25.12 -20.38
CA ILE A 212 -17.62 -26.57 -20.21
C ILE A 212 -16.23 -27.00 -20.66
N ARG A 213 -15.79 -26.58 -21.84
CA ARG A 213 -14.45 -26.92 -22.37
C ARG A 213 -13.32 -26.47 -21.44
N TRP A 214 -13.44 -25.30 -20.80
CA TRP A 214 -12.43 -24.82 -19.87
C TRP A 214 -12.53 -25.48 -18.49
N GLN A 215 -13.74 -25.84 -18.05
CA GLN A 215 -13.94 -26.66 -16.85
C GLN A 215 -13.33 -28.05 -17.01
N GLU A 216 -13.50 -28.70 -18.18
CA GLU A 216 -12.88 -29.99 -18.48
C GLU A 216 -11.34 -29.96 -18.38
N LYS A 217 -10.73 -28.84 -18.76
CA LYS A 217 -9.28 -28.62 -18.58
C LYS A 217 -8.87 -28.35 -17.11
N CYS A 218 -9.78 -28.00 -16.22
CA CYS A 218 -9.52 -27.60 -14.85
C CYS A 218 -9.98 -28.67 -13.86
N GLN A 219 -9.38 -29.87 -13.91
CA GLN A 219 -9.75 -30.95 -13.00
C GLN A 219 -9.39 -30.65 -11.56
N TYR A 220 -8.30 -29.92 -11.35
CA TYR A 220 -7.86 -29.46 -10.03
C TYR A 220 -7.53 -27.99 -10.06
N VAL A 221 -8.25 -27.22 -9.26
CA VAL A 221 -8.05 -25.77 -9.09
C VAL A 221 -7.51 -25.50 -7.72
N LEU A 222 -6.35 -24.85 -7.62
CA LEU A 222 -5.69 -24.52 -6.37
C LEU A 222 -5.49 -23.00 -6.26
N CYS A 223 -5.73 -22.46 -5.06
CA CYS A 223 -5.54 -21.03 -4.80
C CYS A 223 -4.70 -20.82 -3.54
N ASP A 224 -3.57 -20.12 -3.67
CA ASP A 224 -2.75 -19.64 -2.53
C ASP A 224 -3.21 -18.24 -2.10
N GLU A 225 -3.01 -17.92 -0.82
CA GLU A 225 -3.39 -16.63 -0.20
C GLU A 225 -4.88 -16.28 -0.44
N TYR A 226 -5.76 -17.28 -0.30
CA TYR A 226 -7.19 -17.15 -0.63
C TYR A 226 -7.90 -16.05 0.16
N GLN A 227 -7.42 -15.68 1.35
CA GLN A 227 -7.96 -14.55 2.11
C GLN A 227 -7.85 -13.20 1.37
N ASP A 228 -6.97 -13.08 0.36
CA ASP A 228 -6.79 -11.84 -0.40
C ASP A 228 -7.63 -11.77 -1.68
N VAL A 229 -8.44 -12.79 -1.94
CA VAL A 229 -9.28 -12.91 -3.12
C VAL A 229 -10.42 -11.91 -3.06
N ASN A 230 -10.74 -11.26 -4.18
CA ASN A 230 -11.90 -10.42 -4.35
C ASN A 230 -13.07 -11.19 -5.00
N MET A 231 -14.27 -10.59 -5.00
CA MET A 231 -15.49 -11.19 -5.53
C MET A 231 -15.33 -11.79 -6.95
N LYS A 232 -14.66 -11.10 -7.86
CA LYS A 232 -14.50 -11.56 -9.25
C LYS A 232 -13.52 -12.72 -9.36
N GLN A 233 -12.49 -12.72 -8.55
CA GLN A 233 -11.52 -13.80 -8.46
C GLN A 233 -12.17 -15.05 -7.86
N ASP A 234 -12.99 -14.88 -6.83
CA ASP A 234 -13.78 -15.96 -6.24
C ASP A 234 -14.77 -16.55 -7.25
N MET A 235 -15.52 -15.69 -7.96
CA MET A 235 -16.40 -16.13 -9.05
C MET A 235 -15.65 -16.93 -10.11
N LEU A 236 -14.43 -16.52 -10.47
CA LEU A 236 -13.62 -17.24 -11.45
C LEU A 236 -13.23 -18.63 -10.94
N LEU A 237 -12.78 -18.75 -9.68
CA LEU A 237 -12.46 -20.03 -9.05
C LEU A 237 -13.68 -20.96 -9.04
N HIS A 238 -14.82 -20.42 -8.62
CA HIS A 238 -16.08 -21.18 -8.59
C HIS A 238 -16.51 -21.67 -9.98
N ILE A 239 -16.39 -20.85 -11.01
CA ILE A 239 -16.70 -21.25 -12.38
C ILE A 239 -15.73 -22.35 -12.85
N LEU A 240 -14.42 -22.17 -12.66
CA LEU A 240 -13.42 -23.13 -13.15
C LEU A 240 -13.53 -24.50 -12.47
N SER A 241 -13.79 -24.53 -11.16
CA SER A 241 -13.95 -25.79 -10.41
C SER A 241 -15.32 -26.43 -10.56
N GLY A 242 -16.28 -25.75 -11.18
CA GLY A 242 -17.70 -26.11 -11.15
C GLY A 242 -18.05 -27.50 -11.68
N LEU A 243 -17.27 -28.07 -12.60
CA LEU A 243 -17.51 -29.42 -13.14
C LEU A 243 -17.04 -30.52 -12.19
N TYR A 244 -15.82 -30.44 -11.67
CA TYR A 244 -15.21 -31.49 -10.87
C TYR A 244 -15.34 -31.28 -9.36
N GLN A 245 -15.68 -30.08 -8.92
CA GLN A 245 -15.78 -29.70 -7.51
C GLN A 245 -14.46 -29.97 -6.72
N ASN A 246 -13.31 -29.83 -7.39
CA ASN A 246 -11.99 -30.00 -6.83
C ASN A 246 -11.30 -28.66 -6.66
N LEU A 247 -11.80 -27.86 -5.72
CA LEU A 247 -11.22 -26.56 -5.36
C LEU A 247 -10.45 -26.67 -4.04
N PHE A 248 -9.14 -26.48 -4.11
CA PHE A 248 -8.27 -26.42 -2.95
C PHE A 248 -7.85 -24.98 -2.66
N VAL A 249 -8.26 -24.46 -1.52
CA VAL A 249 -7.88 -23.09 -1.09
C VAL A 249 -7.04 -23.15 0.16
N VAL A 250 -5.97 -22.37 0.19
CA VAL A 250 -5.12 -22.22 1.39
C VAL A 250 -4.91 -20.74 1.69
N GLY A 251 -5.03 -20.38 2.97
CA GLY A 251 -4.92 -18.99 3.38
C GLY A 251 -4.84 -18.80 4.88
N ASP A 252 -4.70 -17.55 5.28
CA ASP A 252 -4.74 -17.10 6.66
C ASP A 252 -5.62 -15.82 6.74
N ASP A 253 -6.86 -15.97 7.18
CA ASP A 253 -7.83 -14.87 7.31
C ASP A 253 -7.31 -13.74 8.21
N ASP A 254 -6.46 -14.05 9.19
CA ASP A 254 -5.77 -13.06 10.04
C ASP A 254 -4.69 -12.25 9.29
N GLN A 255 -4.34 -12.63 8.07
CA GLN A 255 -3.41 -11.87 7.21
C GLN A 255 -4.08 -11.12 6.05
N ASN A 256 -5.42 -11.01 6.04
CA ASN A 256 -6.09 -10.15 5.07
C ASN A 256 -5.83 -8.67 5.41
N ILE A 257 -5.13 -7.96 4.51
CA ILE A 257 -4.77 -6.54 4.61
C ILE A 257 -4.97 -5.79 3.28
N TYR A 258 -5.86 -6.28 2.40
CA TYR A 258 -6.12 -5.73 1.08
C TYR A 258 -7.60 -5.45 0.82
N THR A 259 -8.41 -5.20 1.86
CA THR A 259 -9.84 -4.90 1.71
C THR A 259 -10.07 -3.63 0.87
N TRP A 260 -9.15 -2.66 0.93
CA TRP A 260 -9.14 -1.48 0.06
C TRP A 260 -8.98 -1.81 -1.43
N ARG A 261 -8.49 -3.01 -1.79
CA ARG A 261 -8.47 -3.57 -3.16
C ARG A 261 -9.70 -4.42 -3.47
N GLY A 262 -10.61 -4.56 -2.50
CA GLY A 262 -11.84 -5.35 -2.63
C GLY A 262 -11.69 -6.80 -2.23
N SER A 263 -10.58 -7.20 -1.55
CA SER A 263 -10.49 -8.52 -0.93
C SER A 263 -11.46 -8.59 0.25
N ASP A 264 -11.98 -9.80 0.49
CA ASP A 264 -12.93 -10.03 1.57
C ASP A 264 -12.59 -11.34 2.28
N PRO A 265 -12.20 -11.32 3.57
CA PRO A 265 -11.90 -12.52 4.32
C PRO A 265 -13.10 -13.47 4.47
N GLU A 266 -14.32 -12.95 4.28
CA GLU A 266 -15.56 -13.72 4.35
C GLU A 266 -15.58 -14.90 3.35
N TYR A 267 -14.94 -14.78 2.18
CA TYR A 267 -14.84 -15.90 1.24
C TYR A 267 -14.12 -17.09 1.87
N MET A 268 -13.09 -16.85 2.67
CA MET A 268 -12.39 -17.92 3.37
C MET A 268 -13.15 -18.38 4.61
N ILE A 269 -13.69 -17.45 5.39
CA ILE A 269 -14.40 -17.75 6.65
C ILE A 269 -15.67 -18.56 6.36
N ASN A 270 -16.43 -18.18 5.34
CA ASN A 270 -17.70 -18.82 4.97
C ASN A 270 -17.58 -19.81 3.80
N PHE A 271 -16.40 -20.33 3.51
CA PHE A 271 -16.15 -21.24 2.38
C PHE A 271 -17.07 -22.49 2.42
N ASP A 272 -17.30 -23.04 3.60
CA ASP A 272 -18.19 -24.18 3.86
C ASP A 272 -19.68 -23.86 3.66
N LYS A 273 -20.06 -22.56 3.64
CA LYS A 273 -21.43 -22.13 3.36
C LYS A 273 -21.69 -21.92 1.87
N THR A 274 -20.64 -21.70 1.09
CA THR A 274 -20.71 -21.40 -0.33
C THR A 274 -20.34 -22.58 -1.23
N HIS A 275 -19.70 -23.60 -0.68
CA HIS A 275 -19.26 -24.81 -1.38
C HIS A 275 -19.82 -26.06 -0.70
N GLU A 276 -20.14 -27.06 -1.51
CA GLU A 276 -20.67 -28.34 -1.03
C GLU A 276 -19.54 -29.28 -0.61
N ASN A 277 -19.80 -30.13 0.39
CA ASN A 277 -18.91 -31.22 0.82
C ASN A 277 -17.48 -30.75 1.16
N VAL A 278 -17.36 -29.60 1.82
CA VAL A 278 -16.07 -29.03 2.18
C VAL A 278 -15.36 -29.87 3.23
N GLN A 279 -14.07 -30.10 3.00
CA GLN A 279 -13.16 -30.69 3.97
C GLN A 279 -12.23 -29.61 4.51
N ASP A 280 -12.18 -29.48 5.84
CA ASP A 280 -11.40 -28.46 6.53
C ASP A 280 -10.13 -29.06 7.13
N TYR A 281 -9.00 -28.40 6.84
CA TYR A 281 -7.70 -28.69 7.45
C TYR A 281 -7.15 -27.43 8.11
N SER A 282 -6.36 -27.60 9.16
CA SER A 282 -5.73 -26.50 9.87
C SER A 282 -4.23 -26.72 9.98
N LEU A 283 -3.43 -25.78 9.48
CA LEU A 283 -1.98 -25.78 9.66
C LEU A 283 -1.63 -24.91 10.87
N THR A 284 -1.41 -25.51 12.02
CA THR A 284 -1.26 -24.84 13.32
C THR A 284 0.17 -24.56 13.72
N GLU A 285 1.16 -25.25 13.11
CA GLU A 285 2.56 -25.12 13.46
C GLU A 285 3.25 -23.97 12.72
N ASN A 286 3.90 -23.08 13.47
CA ASN A 286 4.72 -22.00 12.93
C ASN A 286 6.20 -22.40 12.95
N PHE A 287 6.82 -22.50 11.77
CA PHE A 287 8.23 -22.83 11.58
C PHE A 287 9.13 -21.59 11.43
N ARG A 288 8.56 -20.39 11.46
CA ARG A 288 9.26 -19.12 11.20
C ARG A 288 9.75 -18.47 12.49
N SER A 289 8.85 -18.20 13.41
CA SER A 289 9.06 -17.29 14.55
C SER A 289 9.25 -18.08 15.85
N THR A 290 10.00 -17.51 16.79
CA THR A 290 10.16 -18.07 18.14
C THR A 290 8.82 -18.07 18.89
N PRO A 291 8.65 -18.95 19.91
CA PRO A 291 7.41 -19.00 20.72
C PRO A 291 7.02 -17.66 21.33
N GLN A 292 7.99 -16.84 21.74
CA GLN A 292 7.75 -15.55 22.36
C GLN A 292 7.10 -14.57 21.37
N ILE A 293 7.54 -14.55 20.11
CA ILE A 293 6.95 -13.72 19.06
C ILE A 293 5.54 -14.21 18.71
N VAL A 294 5.37 -15.53 18.58
CA VAL A 294 4.08 -16.17 18.28
C VAL A 294 3.04 -15.82 19.36
N ASN A 295 3.42 -15.91 20.64
CA ASN A 295 2.50 -15.61 21.75
C ASN A 295 2.06 -14.14 21.79
N VAL A 296 2.95 -13.18 21.50
CA VAL A 296 2.59 -11.77 21.43
C VAL A 296 1.66 -11.51 20.25
N ALA A 297 1.96 -12.07 19.08
CA ALA A 297 1.10 -11.93 17.90
C ALA A 297 -0.29 -12.56 18.11
N LYS A 298 -0.35 -13.73 18.76
CA LYS A 298 -1.59 -14.42 19.14
C LYS A 298 -2.42 -13.57 20.11
N SER A 299 -1.80 -12.98 21.13
CA SER A 299 -2.49 -12.09 22.08
C SER A 299 -3.17 -10.93 21.35
N LEU A 300 -2.46 -10.25 20.45
CA LEU A 300 -2.99 -9.14 19.66
C LEU A 300 -4.20 -9.57 18.80
N ILE A 301 -4.04 -10.60 17.99
CA ILE A 301 -5.05 -10.95 16.97
C ILE A 301 -6.31 -11.58 17.58
N SER A 302 -6.22 -12.12 18.80
CA SER A 302 -7.38 -12.67 19.52
C SER A 302 -8.45 -11.64 19.85
N ALA A 303 -8.15 -10.34 19.73
CA ALA A 303 -9.13 -9.26 19.91
C ALA A 303 -10.05 -9.08 18.69
N ASN A 304 -9.72 -9.60 17.51
CA ASN A 304 -10.60 -9.60 16.35
C ASN A 304 -11.73 -10.61 16.53
N GLN A 305 -12.94 -10.23 16.11
CA GLN A 305 -14.14 -11.07 16.23
C GLN A 305 -14.37 -11.90 14.96
N ASN A 306 -14.17 -11.29 13.79
CA ASN A 306 -14.45 -11.92 12.51
C ASN A 306 -13.20 -12.68 12.01
N ARG A 307 -13.09 -13.96 12.46
CA ARG A 307 -11.95 -14.83 12.16
C ARG A 307 -12.25 -16.31 12.37
N LEU A 308 -11.51 -17.17 11.69
CA LEU A 308 -11.47 -18.60 11.98
C LEU A 308 -10.70 -18.85 13.29
N GLU A 309 -11.25 -19.66 14.17
CA GLU A 309 -10.54 -20.05 15.38
C GLU A 309 -9.39 -21.00 15.01
N LYS A 310 -8.15 -20.58 15.31
CA LYS A 310 -6.93 -21.32 14.98
C LYS A 310 -6.00 -21.38 16.19
N GLN A 311 -5.42 -22.56 16.41
CA GLN A 311 -4.29 -22.66 17.32
C GLN A 311 -3.01 -22.27 16.57
N MET A 312 -2.13 -21.51 17.21
CA MET A 312 -0.83 -21.15 16.65
C MET A 312 0.26 -21.55 17.64
N ILE A 313 1.10 -22.50 17.23
CA ILE A 313 2.16 -23.10 18.05
C ILE A 313 3.48 -22.98 17.31
N SER A 314 4.51 -22.41 17.94
CA SER A 314 5.83 -22.37 17.33
C SER A 314 6.52 -23.71 17.44
N ASN A 315 7.12 -24.17 16.34
CA ASN A 315 7.99 -25.35 16.28
C ASN A 315 9.49 -24.97 16.38
N ARG A 316 9.78 -23.81 16.93
CA ARG A 316 11.15 -23.33 17.11
C ARG A 316 11.53 -23.32 18.58
N PRO A 317 12.84 -23.40 18.91
CA PRO A 317 13.30 -23.22 20.28
C PRO A 317 12.95 -21.85 20.84
N ASP A 318 12.92 -21.74 22.15
CA ASP A 318 12.71 -20.49 22.86
C ASP A 318 13.72 -19.41 22.43
N GLY A 319 13.20 -18.19 22.26
CA GLY A 319 13.98 -17.02 21.90
C GLY A 319 13.85 -15.90 22.94
N HIS A 320 14.22 -14.69 22.55
CA HIS A 320 14.05 -13.51 23.39
C HIS A 320 12.60 -13.04 23.39
N LYS A 321 12.12 -12.49 24.51
CA LYS A 321 10.85 -11.79 24.55
C LYS A 321 10.92 -10.57 23.62
N PRO A 322 9.83 -10.28 22.86
CA PRO A 322 9.72 -9.04 22.14
C PRO A 322 9.93 -7.82 23.05
N VAL A 323 10.74 -6.88 22.60
CA VAL A 323 11.09 -5.67 23.37
C VAL A 323 10.09 -4.58 23.07
N PHE A 324 9.58 -3.91 24.11
CA PHE A 324 8.75 -2.73 23.98
C PHE A 324 9.41 -1.50 24.61
N ASN A 325 9.46 -0.40 23.87
CA ASN A 325 9.99 0.88 24.32
C ASN A 325 9.03 2.04 24.05
N ALA A 326 9.08 3.07 24.90
CA ALA A 326 8.25 4.26 24.77
C ALA A 326 9.07 5.55 25.00
N PRO A 327 9.94 5.92 24.07
CA PRO A 327 10.69 7.17 24.13
C PRO A 327 9.78 8.41 24.19
N ASP A 328 10.32 9.54 24.65
CA ASP A 328 9.51 10.75 24.82
C ASP A 328 9.07 11.37 23.50
N THR A 329 9.90 11.28 22.46
CA THR A 329 9.60 11.87 21.15
C THR A 329 9.83 10.90 20.00
N GLU A 330 9.20 11.15 18.85
CA GLU A 330 9.43 10.42 17.60
C GLU A 330 10.92 10.39 17.21
N LYS A 331 11.61 11.53 17.37
CA LYS A 331 13.07 11.61 17.12
C LYS A 331 13.88 10.70 18.05
N ASN A 332 13.50 10.63 19.32
CA ASN A 332 14.15 9.74 20.29
C ASN A 332 13.85 8.26 20.02
N GLU A 333 12.65 7.94 19.52
CA GLU A 333 12.31 6.59 19.06
C GLU A 333 13.22 6.16 17.92
N SER A 334 13.37 7.00 16.89
CA SER A 334 14.24 6.74 15.75
C SER A 334 15.72 6.60 16.12
N LEU A 335 16.21 7.45 17.04
CA LEU A 335 17.57 7.33 17.57
C LEU A 335 17.76 6.03 18.36
N TRP A 336 16.80 5.65 19.21
CA TRP A 336 16.85 4.38 19.95
C TRP A 336 16.91 3.18 19.00
N ILE A 337 16.13 3.19 17.91
CA ILE A 337 16.19 2.14 16.89
C ILE A 337 17.59 2.06 16.26
N ALA A 338 18.15 3.21 15.86
CA ALA A 338 19.49 3.26 15.29
C ALA A 338 20.57 2.76 16.26
N ASP A 339 20.50 3.17 17.54
CA ASP A 339 21.42 2.74 18.59
C ASP A 339 21.28 1.23 18.87
N THR A 340 20.06 0.70 18.94
CA THR A 340 19.79 -0.74 19.10
C THR A 340 20.38 -1.55 17.95
N ILE A 341 20.25 -1.08 16.71
CA ILE A 341 20.86 -1.73 15.54
C ILE A 341 22.38 -1.76 15.66
N LEU A 342 23.01 -0.65 16.08
CA LEU A 342 24.46 -0.60 16.30
C LEU A 342 24.91 -1.56 17.39
N ASP A 343 24.16 -1.64 18.49
CA ASP A 343 24.44 -2.59 19.58
C ASP A 343 24.33 -4.05 19.11
N ASN A 344 23.36 -4.36 18.26
CA ASN A 344 23.21 -5.69 17.67
C ASN A 344 24.36 -6.01 16.71
N VAL A 345 24.76 -5.04 15.88
CA VAL A 345 25.90 -5.21 14.97
C VAL A 345 27.21 -5.39 15.74
N ALA A 346 27.39 -4.68 16.86
CA ALA A 346 28.54 -4.89 17.76
C ALA A 346 28.57 -6.31 18.37
N LYS A 347 27.40 -7.01 18.41
CA LYS A 347 27.25 -8.42 18.80
C LYS A 347 27.31 -9.39 17.61
N ASN A 348 27.95 -9.01 16.52
CA ASN A 348 28.15 -9.79 15.29
C ASN A 348 26.91 -10.03 14.42
N MET A 349 25.83 -9.29 14.56
CA MET A 349 24.75 -9.27 13.57
C MET A 349 25.13 -8.39 12.35
N LYS A 350 24.52 -8.64 11.20
CA LYS A 350 24.69 -7.79 10.02
C LYS A 350 23.61 -6.68 9.99
N TYR A 351 23.88 -5.55 9.35
CA TYR A 351 22.85 -4.56 9.09
C TYR A 351 21.67 -5.14 8.32
N SER A 352 21.94 -6.03 7.35
CA SER A 352 20.92 -6.71 6.53
C SER A 352 19.96 -7.64 7.32
N ASP A 353 20.31 -8.00 8.55
CA ASP A 353 19.45 -8.81 9.42
C ASP A 353 18.32 -7.99 10.04
N HIS A 354 18.41 -6.65 9.96
CA HIS A 354 17.46 -5.73 10.56
C HIS A 354 16.49 -5.15 9.52
N THR A 355 15.21 -5.14 9.84
CA THR A 355 14.16 -4.56 8.99
C THR A 355 13.22 -3.71 9.84
N ILE A 356 12.92 -2.51 9.35
CA ILE A 356 11.93 -1.63 9.96
C ILE A 356 10.66 -1.66 9.12
N LEU A 357 9.54 -1.99 9.76
CA LEU A 357 8.23 -2.06 9.15
C LEU A 357 7.38 -0.89 9.61
N VAL A 358 7.09 0.03 8.70
CA VAL A 358 6.28 1.22 8.97
C VAL A 358 4.86 1.07 8.43
N ARG A 359 3.89 1.72 9.07
CA ARG A 359 2.50 1.74 8.60
C ARG A 359 2.37 2.55 7.30
N ALA A 360 3.06 3.66 7.20
CA ALA A 360 3.03 4.56 6.04
C ALA A 360 4.44 5.06 5.69
N ALA A 361 4.66 5.33 4.40
CA ALA A 361 5.97 5.82 3.92
C ALA A 361 6.37 7.17 4.54
N SER A 362 5.42 7.99 4.96
CA SER A 362 5.71 9.26 5.65
C SER A 362 6.46 9.12 6.98
N GLN A 363 6.45 7.91 7.58
CA GLN A 363 7.15 7.63 8.83
C GLN A 363 8.66 7.38 8.64
N THR A 364 9.14 7.19 7.41
CA THR A 364 10.56 6.85 7.18
C THR A 364 11.50 7.99 7.49
N ARG A 365 11.02 9.21 7.47
CA ARG A 365 11.85 10.41 7.56
C ARG A 365 12.63 10.53 8.87
N SER A 366 11.97 10.43 10.03
CA SER A 366 12.66 10.51 11.32
C SER A 366 13.68 9.37 11.50
N LEU A 367 13.39 8.21 10.90
CA LEU A 367 14.32 7.07 10.83
C LEU A 367 15.53 7.41 9.95
N GLU A 368 15.31 8.00 8.78
CA GLU A 368 16.39 8.42 7.88
C GLU A 368 17.34 9.40 8.58
N GLU A 369 16.79 10.45 9.22
CA GLU A 369 17.58 11.40 9.99
C GLU A 369 18.43 10.73 11.08
N ALA A 370 17.84 9.77 11.82
CA ALA A 370 18.54 9.03 12.86
C ALA A 370 19.66 8.14 12.29
N PHE A 371 19.38 7.42 11.20
CA PHE A 371 20.37 6.54 10.55
C PHE A 371 21.56 7.32 10.00
N ILE A 372 21.31 8.47 9.43
CA ILE A 372 22.34 9.39 8.96
C ILE A 372 23.20 9.87 10.13
N LYS A 373 22.57 10.40 11.19
CA LYS A 373 23.26 10.88 12.38
C LYS A 373 24.13 9.79 13.02
N ARG A 374 23.69 8.55 12.97
CA ARG A 374 24.39 7.38 13.53
C ARG A 374 25.26 6.63 12.51
N LYS A 375 25.29 7.05 11.26
CA LYS A 375 26.01 6.39 10.14
C LYS A 375 25.60 4.93 9.96
N VAL A 376 24.30 4.63 10.14
CA VAL A 376 23.72 3.31 9.87
C VAL A 376 23.38 3.23 8.38
N PRO A 377 23.93 2.27 7.60
CA PRO A 377 23.58 2.10 6.20
C PRO A 377 22.16 1.53 6.07
N TYR A 378 21.32 2.13 5.22
CA TYR A 378 19.92 1.70 5.03
C TYR A 378 19.47 1.77 3.58
N LYS A 379 18.37 1.04 3.26
CA LYS A 379 17.66 1.10 1.99
C LYS A 379 16.16 1.12 2.22
N ILE A 380 15.46 2.09 1.60
CA ILE A 380 14.00 2.16 1.62
C ILE A 380 13.48 1.38 0.41
N LEU A 381 12.63 0.37 0.67
CA LEU A 381 12.09 -0.54 -0.34
C LEU A 381 10.64 -0.21 -0.76
N SER A 382 10.03 0.84 -0.18
CA SER A 382 8.66 1.24 -0.50
C SER A 382 8.51 2.76 -0.48
N GLY A 383 7.99 3.30 -1.59
CA GLY A 383 7.77 4.72 -1.78
C GLY A 383 8.98 5.44 -2.41
N ALA A 384 8.73 6.60 -3.02
CA ALA A 384 9.82 7.51 -3.35
C ALA A 384 10.49 7.92 -2.03
N LYS A 385 11.83 7.86 -1.97
CA LYS A 385 12.58 8.40 -0.84
C LYS A 385 12.13 9.83 -0.61
N PHE A 386 12.01 10.26 0.65
CA PHE A 386 11.56 11.62 0.97
C PHE A 386 12.32 12.68 0.14
N TYR A 387 13.65 12.56 0.08
CA TYR A 387 14.50 13.49 -0.67
C TYR A 387 14.46 13.29 -2.20
N GLU A 388 13.86 12.22 -2.70
CA GLU A 388 13.64 11.96 -4.13
C GLU A 388 12.23 12.30 -4.60
N SER A 389 11.32 12.65 -3.68
CA SER A 389 9.98 13.08 -4.02
C SER A 389 10.02 14.33 -4.90
N GLU A 390 9.07 14.48 -5.83
CA GLU A 390 9.09 15.55 -6.83
C GLU A 390 9.11 16.94 -6.20
N GLU A 391 8.33 17.15 -5.13
CA GLU A 391 8.24 18.41 -4.42
C GLU A 391 9.56 18.78 -3.74
N ILE A 392 10.22 17.83 -3.07
CA ILE A 392 11.51 18.06 -2.39
C ILE A 392 12.61 18.31 -3.43
N ARG A 393 12.67 17.47 -4.48
CA ARG A 393 13.61 17.70 -5.61
C ARG A 393 13.43 19.07 -6.23
N THR A 394 12.17 19.53 -6.38
CA THR A 394 11.89 20.87 -6.93
C THR A 394 12.46 21.94 -6.03
N VAL A 395 12.23 21.88 -4.71
CA VAL A 395 12.77 22.86 -3.76
C VAL A 395 14.30 22.84 -3.77
N LEU A 396 14.92 21.66 -3.72
CA LEU A 396 16.39 21.55 -3.78
C LEU A 396 16.97 22.06 -5.10
N SER A 397 16.24 21.88 -6.22
CA SER A 397 16.65 22.46 -7.52
C SER A 397 16.55 23.97 -7.55
N TYR A 398 15.56 24.58 -6.88
CA TYR A 398 15.51 26.03 -6.68
C TYR A 398 16.70 26.53 -5.87
N MET A 399 17.05 25.85 -4.78
CA MET A 399 18.21 26.21 -3.96
C MET A 399 19.53 26.09 -4.75
N ARG A 400 19.66 25.04 -5.58
CA ARG A 400 20.82 24.91 -6.49
C ARG A 400 20.87 26.00 -7.55
N MET A 401 19.70 26.42 -8.08
CA MET A 401 19.63 27.58 -8.99
C MET A 401 20.18 28.85 -8.30
N VAL A 402 19.79 29.08 -7.05
CA VAL A 402 20.32 30.21 -6.27
C VAL A 402 21.84 30.11 -6.07
N TYR A 403 22.35 28.90 -5.81
CA TYR A 403 23.77 28.68 -5.56
C TYR A 403 24.64 28.76 -6.84
N SER A 404 24.22 28.09 -7.94
CA SER A 404 25.13 27.83 -9.07
C SER A 404 24.56 28.09 -10.46
N LEU A 405 23.30 28.50 -10.62
CA LEU A 405 22.64 28.85 -11.89
C LEU A 405 22.79 27.75 -12.98
N THR A 406 22.67 26.46 -12.61
CA THR A 406 22.91 25.35 -13.54
C THR A 406 21.81 25.23 -14.60
N ASP A 407 22.17 24.87 -15.83
CA ASP A 407 21.23 24.66 -16.93
C ASP A 407 20.23 23.54 -16.61
N MET A 408 20.68 22.50 -15.91
CA MET A 408 19.84 21.37 -15.50
C MET A 408 18.76 21.81 -14.50
N ASP A 409 19.11 22.58 -13.48
CA ASP A 409 18.16 23.06 -12.48
C ASP A 409 17.24 24.16 -13.04
N LEU A 410 17.73 25.00 -13.96
CA LEU A 410 16.88 25.93 -14.70
C LEU A 410 15.79 25.20 -15.46
N MET A 411 16.14 24.17 -16.23
CA MET A 411 15.19 23.39 -17.00
C MET A 411 14.16 22.68 -16.11
N TYR A 412 14.55 22.33 -14.89
CA TYR A 412 13.68 21.67 -13.93
C TYR A 412 12.73 22.67 -13.25
N THR A 413 13.19 23.86 -12.86
CA THR A 413 12.45 24.85 -12.06
C THR A 413 11.60 25.83 -12.89
N ILE A 414 12.01 26.18 -14.12
CA ILE A 414 11.31 27.17 -14.95
C ILE A 414 9.85 26.79 -15.27
N SER A 415 9.56 25.50 -15.31
CA SER A 415 8.22 24.95 -15.56
C SER A 415 7.48 24.51 -14.28
N ARG A 416 8.05 24.69 -13.10
CA ARG A 416 7.50 24.33 -11.80
C ARG A 416 7.49 25.52 -10.84
N PRO A 417 6.36 26.18 -10.60
CA PRO A 417 5.03 26.00 -11.20
C PRO A 417 4.98 26.36 -12.70
N ARG A 418 3.87 26.03 -13.36
CA ARG A 418 3.66 26.34 -14.79
C ARG A 418 3.68 27.86 -15.02
N ARG A 419 4.62 28.33 -15.82
CA ARG A 419 4.80 29.76 -16.16
C ARG A 419 4.51 30.08 -17.64
N GLY A 420 3.87 29.15 -18.37
CA GLY A 420 3.65 29.34 -19.82
C GLY A 420 4.91 29.14 -20.67
N PHE A 421 5.99 28.58 -20.09
CA PHE A 421 7.24 28.30 -20.78
C PHE A 421 7.26 26.84 -21.25
N GLY A 422 6.69 26.59 -22.44
CA GLY A 422 6.50 25.26 -23.01
C GLY A 422 7.66 24.75 -23.87
N LYS A 423 7.52 23.55 -24.43
CA LYS A 423 8.56 22.87 -25.24
C LYS A 423 9.16 23.75 -26.33
N LYS A 424 8.34 24.54 -27.07
CA LYS A 424 8.81 25.47 -28.12
C LYS A 424 9.68 26.60 -27.57
N SER A 425 9.34 27.15 -26.42
CA SER A 425 10.13 28.19 -25.75
C SER A 425 11.46 27.65 -25.25
N VAL A 426 11.45 26.45 -24.68
CA VAL A 426 12.65 25.71 -24.26
C VAL A 426 13.60 25.46 -25.44
N GLU A 427 13.08 25.03 -26.58
CA GLU A 427 13.89 24.77 -27.78
C GLU A 427 14.50 26.06 -28.33
N LYS A 428 13.74 27.16 -28.38
CA LYS A 428 14.26 28.48 -28.74
C LYS A 428 15.37 28.95 -27.80
N LEU A 429 15.18 28.74 -26.48
CA LEU A 429 16.18 29.09 -25.48
C LEU A 429 17.49 28.30 -25.66
N LYS A 430 17.38 26.97 -25.89
CA LYS A 430 18.53 26.12 -26.16
C LYS A 430 19.30 26.55 -27.40
N ASN A 431 18.59 26.89 -28.48
CA ASN A 431 19.20 27.37 -29.72
C ASN A 431 19.91 28.70 -29.51
N ALA A 432 19.29 29.62 -28.76
CA ALA A 432 19.87 30.94 -28.46
C ALA A 432 21.13 30.79 -27.58
N ALA A 433 21.11 29.92 -26.57
CA ALA A 433 22.27 29.63 -25.73
C ALA A 433 23.43 29.03 -26.54
N ALA A 434 23.12 28.07 -27.43
CA ALA A 434 24.13 27.44 -28.33
C ALA A 434 24.74 28.47 -29.29
N GLN A 435 23.92 29.35 -29.93
CA GLN A 435 24.38 30.38 -30.84
C GLN A 435 25.27 31.43 -30.17
N ASN A 436 24.97 31.77 -28.90
CA ASN A 436 25.73 32.79 -28.15
C ASN A 436 26.82 32.17 -27.27
N ASN A 437 27.01 30.84 -27.29
CA ASN A 437 27.97 30.11 -26.47
C ASN A 437 27.92 30.51 -24.98
N CYS A 438 26.71 30.54 -24.42
CA CYS A 438 26.46 30.94 -23.03
C CYS A 438 25.50 29.94 -22.33
N SER A 439 25.38 30.05 -20.98
CA SER A 439 24.41 29.26 -20.22
C SER A 439 22.98 29.59 -20.58
N LEU A 440 22.05 28.65 -20.33
CA LEU A 440 20.62 28.86 -20.56
C LEU A 440 20.07 30.03 -19.73
N PHE A 441 20.60 30.25 -18.52
CA PHE A 441 20.18 31.37 -17.67
C PHE A 441 20.60 32.72 -18.27
N LYS A 442 21.82 32.84 -18.78
CA LYS A 442 22.27 34.05 -19.49
C LYS A 442 21.49 34.28 -20.78
N ALA A 443 21.24 33.21 -21.54
CA ALA A 443 20.42 33.34 -22.76
C ALA A 443 18.98 33.74 -22.45
N LEU A 444 18.43 33.26 -21.31
CA LEU A 444 17.09 33.65 -20.84
C LEU A 444 17.04 35.15 -20.51
N GLY A 445 18.03 35.67 -19.79
CA GLY A 445 18.13 37.11 -19.50
C GLY A 445 18.20 37.95 -20.74
N LYS A 446 19.05 37.59 -21.72
CA LYS A 446 19.14 38.30 -22.99
C LYS A 446 17.83 38.30 -23.78
N GLN A 447 17.12 37.17 -23.86
CA GLN A 447 15.81 37.10 -24.52
C GLN A 447 14.73 37.93 -23.81
N ILE A 448 14.86 38.13 -22.49
CA ILE A 448 13.98 39.05 -21.74
C ILE A 448 14.32 40.49 -22.06
N GLU A 449 15.59 40.86 -22.08
CA GLU A 449 16.06 42.21 -22.44
C GLU A 449 15.72 42.59 -23.89
N ASP A 450 15.85 41.65 -24.82
CA ASP A 450 15.54 41.82 -26.24
C ASP A 450 14.00 41.84 -26.51
N GLY A 451 13.18 41.51 -25.48
CA GLY A 451 11.71 41.51 -25.59
C GLY A 451 11.13 40.25 -26.26
N ASP A 452 11.94 39.22 -26.50
CA ASP A 452 11.50 37.95 -27.09
C ASP A 452 10.67 37.12 -26.12
N ILE A 453 10.90 37.30 -24.81
CA ILE A 453 10.14 36.70 -23.71
C ILE A 453 9.34 37.77 -22.99
N THR A 454 8.01 37.71 -23.13
CA THR A 454 7.06 38.67 -22.57
C THR A 454 6.21 38.07 -21.42
N GLN A 455 6.34 36.79 -21.12
CA GLN A 455 5.59 36.12 -20.06
C GLN A 455 6.01 36.68 -18.69
N LYS A 456 5.11 37.43 -18.06
CA LYS A 456 5.33 38.07 -16.75
C LYS A 456 5.89 37.13 -15.72
N ASN A 457 5.31 35.96 -15.57
CA ASN A 457 5.73 34.94 -14.55
C ASN A 457 7.15 34.40 -14.83
N VAL A 458 7.64 34.40 -16.07
CA VAL A 458 9.02 33.99 -16.42
C VAL A 458 10.00 35.10 -16.08
N ILE A 459 9.62 36.35 -16.37
CA ILE A 459 10.43 37.52 -16.04
C ILE A 459 10.58 37.68 -14.51
N GLU A 460 9.47 37.54 -13.77
CA GLU A 460 9.49 37.57 -12.31
C GLU A 460 10.36 36.48 -11.74
N TYR A 461 10.28 35.24 -12.25
CA TYR A 461 11.13 34.13 -11.86
C TYR A 461 12.62 34.42 -12.13
N TYR A 462 12.97 34.91 -13.34
CA TYR A 462 14.33 35.25 -13.71
C TYR A 462 14.91 36.32 -12.76
N ASN A 463 14.16 37.42 -12.55
CA ASN A 463 14.60 38.50 -11.67
C ASN A 463 14.78 38.02 -10.22
N ALA A 464 13.85 37.23 -9.69
CA ALA A 464 13.91 36.72 -8.32
C ALA A 464 15.10 35.74 -8.11
N ILE A 465 15.38 34.86 -9.08
CA ILE A 465 16.58 34.00 -9.02
C ILE A 465 17.86 34.81 -9.14
N SER A 466 17.94 35.80 -10.04
CA SER A 466 19.13 36.66 -10.22
C SER A 466 19.41 37.44 -8.95
N GLU A 467 18.41 38.14 -8.40
CA GLU A 467 18.55 38.90 -7.16
C GLU A 467 18.98 38.02 -5.98
N LEU A 468 18.34 36.85 -5.84
CA LEU A 468 18.65 35.94 -4.74
C LEU A 468 20.04 35.29 -4.90
N HIS A 469 20.47 35.00 -6.14
CA HIS A 469 21.82 34.53 -6.44
C HIS A 469 22.90 35.55 -6.02
N ASP A 470 22.69 36.83 -6.28
CA ASP A 470 23.62 37.88 -5.96
C ASP A 470 23.66 38.17 -4.45
N THR A 471 22.63 37.85 -3.70
CA THR A 471 22.45 38.22 -2.28
C THR A 471 22.37 37.06 -1.29
N TYR A 472 22.33 35.80 -1.75
CA TYR A 472 22.06 34.64 -0.86
C TYR A 472 22.97 34.49 0.34
N VAL A 473 24.20 34.98 0.24
CA VAL A 473 25.18 34.93 1.37
C VAL A 473 24.66 35.70 2.58
N ALA A 474 23.78 36.68 2.40
CA ALA A 474 23.20 37.45 3.50
C ALA A 474 22.05 36.75 4.22
N TYR A 475 21.53 35.65 3.69
CA TYR A 475 20.37 34.94 4.21
C TYR A 475 20.75 33.63 4.87
N THR A 476 19.87 33.12 5.75
CA THR A 476 19.91 31.74 6.24
C THR A 476 19.43 30.76 5.17
N CYS A 477 19.76 29.48 5.27
CA CYS A 477 19.25 28.49 4.35
C CYS A 477 17.71 28.36 4.42
N THR A 478 17.14 28.53 5.62
CA THR A 478 15.69 28.62 5.85
C THR A 478 15.07 29.82 5.11
N ASP A 479 15.72 31.00 5.14
CA ASP A 479 15.24 32.16 4.40
C ASP A 479 15.29 31.92 2.88
N ILE A 480 16.38 31.33 2.39
CA ILE A 480 16.55 30.99 0.97
C ILE A 480 15.44 30.05 0.49
N VAL A 481 15.14 28.99 1.23
CA VAL A 481 14.04 28.07 0.90
C VAL A 481 12.70 28.80 0.82
N ASN A 482 12.39 29.63 1.81
CA ASN A 482 11.15 30.37 1.84
C ASN A 482 11.03 31.33 0.63
N LYS A 483 12.10 32.08 0.33
CA LYS A 483 12.15 32.94 -0.86
C LYS A 483 11.99 32.17 -2.17
N CYS A 484 12.59 30.98 -2.28
CA CYS A 484 12.41 30.10 -3.44
C CYS A 484 10.95 29.63 -3.59
N LEU A 485 10.31 29.28 -2.49
CA LEU A 485 8.89 28.85 -2.51
C LEU A 485 7.95 29.98 -2.91
N ASP A 486 8.26 31.21 -2.49
CA ASP A 486 7.46 32.41 -2.76
C ASP A 486 7.53 32.84 -4.24
N MET A 487 8.41 32.26 -5.05
CA MET A 487 8.42 32.37 -6.52
C MET A 487 7.24 31.62 -7.19
N GLY A 488 6.17 31.36 -6.45
CA GLY A 488 4.91 30.77 -6.91
C GLY A 488 4.77 29.27 -6.65
N TYR A 489 5.81 28.59 -6.15
CA TYR A 489 5.74 27.14 -5.89
C TYR A 489 4.92 26.82 -4.64
N ARG A 490 4.97 27.63 -3.59
CA ARG A 490 4.12 27.53 -2.39
C ARG A 490 2.65 27.56 -2.77
N GLN A 491 2.23 28.56 -3.55
CA GLN A 491 0.85 28.69 -4.00
C GLN A 491 0.39 27.49 -4.85
N ALA A 492 1.29 26.93 -5.67
CA ALA A 492 0.98 25.75 -6.47
C ALA A 492 0.78 24.50 -5.58
N LEU A 493 1.53 24.36 -4.49
CA LEU A 493 1.38 23.26 -3.52
C LEU A 493 0.10 23.40 -2.69
N GLU A 494 -0.25 24.63 -2.27
CA GLU A 494 -1.50 24.92 -1.54
C GLU A 494 -2.75 24.60 -2.37
N GLN A 495 -2.66 24.73 -3.69
CA GLN A 495 -3.73 24.39 -4.63
C GLN A 495 -3.69 22.92 -5.08
N ASP A 496 -2.69 22.15 -4.67
CA ASP A 496 -2.59 20.73 -5.00
C ASP A 496 -3.62 19.93 -4.20
N ILE A 497 -4.22 18.93 -4.85
CA ILE A 497 -5.17 18.01 -4.21
C ILE A 497 -4.45 17.13 -3.19
N ASP A 498 -3.18 16.82 -3.43
CA ASP A 498 -2.34 16.02 -2.54
C ASP A 498 -1.63 16.91 -1.51
N GLN A 499 -2.29 17.12 -0.39
CA GLN A 499 -1.75 17.91 0.74
C GLN A 499 -0.47 17.30 1.33
N THR A 500 -0.17 16.04 1.06
CA THR A 500 1.07 15.37 1.52
C THR A 500 2.32 16.07 0.95
N ARG A 501 2.21 16.65 -0.25
CA ARG A 501 3.32 17.38 -0.89
C ARG A 501 3.66 18.67 -0.15
N LEU A 502 2.65 19.40 0.31
CA LEU A 502 2.84 20.61 1.13
C LEU A 502 3.42 20.25 2.51
N ASP A 503 2.92 19.15 3.10
CA ASP A 503 3.45 18.64 4.38
C ASP A 503 4.92 18.23 4.25
N ASN A 504 5.31 17.56 3.17
CA ASN A 504 6.70 17.18 2.90
C ASN A 504 7.61 18.42 2.78
N VAL A 505 7.18 19.47 2.07
CA VAL A 505 7.95 20.70 1.94
C VAL A 505 8.05 21.45 3.28
N SER A 506 6.96 21.52 4.04
CA SER A 506 6.94 22.12 5.37
C SER A 506 7.92 21.43 6.30
N GLU A 507 8.07 20.15 6.13
CA GLU A 507 8.95 19.33 6.92
C GLU A 507 10.42 19.46 6.48
N LEU A 508 10.70 19.61 5.16
CA LEU A 508 12.04 19.97 4.71
C LEU A 508 12.51 21.30 5.34
N ILE A 509 11.63 22.30 5.39
CA ILE A 509 11.93 23.59 6.03
C ILE A 509 12.28 23.38 7.49
N ARG A 510 11.50 22.60 8.26
CA ARG A 510 11.77 22.29 9.67
C ARG A 510 13.14 21.61 9.84
N THR A 511 13.48 20.69 8.93
CA THR A 511 14.80 20.01 8.96
C THR A 511 15.94 21.00 8.76
N ILE A 512 15.81 21.89 7.77
CA ILE A 512 16.81 22.92 7.50
C ILE A 512 16.97 23.86 8.71
N THR A 513 15.86 24.34 9.28
CA THR A 513 15.86 25.19 10.47
C THR A 513 16.51 24.49 11.67
N ALA A 514 16.18 23.21 11.90
CA ALA A 514 16.81 22.46 12.99
C ALA A 514 18.31 22.25 12.79
N LEU A 515 18.76 22.05 11.54
CA LEU A 515 20.20 21.96 11.22
C LEU A 515 20.92 23.30 11.46
N GLU A 516 20.26 24.43 11.19
CA GLU A 516 20.79 25.76 11.49
C GLU A 516 20.86 26.07 13.01
N GLU A 517 19.82 25.64 13.75
CA GLU A 517 19.77 25.81 15.21
C GLU A 517 20.78 24.92 15.97
N ASP A 518 21.01 23.69 15.45
CA ASP A 518 21.94 22.72 16.07
C ASP A 518 23.43 23.06 15.81
N ASN A 519 23.74 23.92 14.82
CA ASN A 519 25.11 24.34 14.52
C ASN A 519 25.43 25.69 15.18
N GLN A 520 26.63 25.78 15.81
CA GLN A 520 27.12 27.02 16.41
C GLN A 520 27.59 28.05 15.38
N GLU A 521 27.84 27.59 14.14
CA GLU A 521 28.26 28.41 13.02
C GLU A 521 27.18 28.43 11.96
N LYS A 522 27.18 29.46 11.11
CA LYS A 522 26.23 29.58 9.99
C LYS A 522 26.38 28.38 9.03
N VAL A 523 25.30 27.72 8.75
CA VAL A 523 25.26 26.62 7.76
C VAL A 523 25.36 27.23 6.36
N GLU A 524 26.44 26.91 5.66
CA GLU A 524 26.61 27.36 4.27
C GLU A 524 25.69 26.59 3.31
N LEU A 525 25.12 27.28 2.31
CA LEU A 525 24.20 26.70 1.34
C LEU A 525 24.86 25.52 0.58
N ALA A 526 26.14 25.61 0.28
CA ALA A 526 26.90 24.55 -0.39
C ALA A 526 26.97 23.27 0.45
N ASP A 527 27.21 23.40 1.76
CA ASP A 527 27.30 22.26 2.66
C ASP A 527 25.93 21.59 2.84
N LEU A 528 24.87 22.39 2.96
CA LEU A 528 23.50 21.87 3.03
C LEU A 528 23.11 21.12 1.75
N LEU A 529 23.40 21.66 0.57
CA LEU A 529 23.13 21.01 -0.70
C LEU A 529 23.96 19.74 -0.88
N SER A 530 25.23 19.75 -0.45
CA SER A 530 26.07 18.55 -0.44
C SER A 530 25.56 17.49 0.52
N HIS A 531 25.07 17.90 1.69
CA HIS A 531 24.44 17.03 2.66
C HIS A 531 23.26 16.29 2.01
N PHE A 532 22.31 16.99 1.37
CA PHE A 532 21.17 16.37 0.71
C PHE A 532 21.55 15.56 -0.54
N ALA A 533 22.60 15.93 -1.28
CA ALA A 533 23.05 15.18 -2.45
C ALA A 533 23.65 13.82 -2.09
N LEU A 534 24.37 13.71 -0.96
CA LEU A 534 24.91 12.44 -0.47
C LEU A 534 23.82 11.43 -0.07
N PHE A 535 22.59 11.90 0.20
CA PHE A 535 21.45 11.04 0.52
C PHE A 535 20.81 10.39 -0.69
N SER A 536 20.88 11.01 -1.87
CA SER A 536 20.30 10.48 -3.10
C SER A 536 21.20 9.48 -3.84
N ALA A 537 22.50 9.44 -3.51
CA ALA A 537 23.52 8.67 -4.25
C ALA A 537 23.69 7.19 -3.83
N GLN A 538 22.88 6.67 -2.88
CA GLN A 538 23.07 5.31 -2.33
C GLN A 538 22.19 4.22 -2.98
N ASP A 539 21.76 4.36 -4.23
CA ASP A 539 20.95 3.35 -4.94
C ASP A 539 21.69 2.75 -6.13
N GLU A 540 22.33 1.60 -5.89
CA GLU A 540 22.61 0.62 -6.96
C GLU A 540 22.21 -0.78 -6.50
N ASP A 541 21.67 -1.60 -7.41
CA ASP A 541 21.19 -2.95 -7.19
C ASP A 541 22.33 -3.90 -6.78
N GLY A 542 22.31 -4.34 -5.50
CA GLY A 542 23.20 -5.36 -4.97
C GLY A 542 22.67 -5.86 -3.61
N GLU A 543 23.02 -7.10 -3.23
CA GLU A 543 22.85 -7.58 -1.86
C GLU A 543 23.79 -6.83 -0.92
N TYR A 544 23.42 -5.61 -0.56
CA TYR A 544 24.21 -4.80 0.36
C TYR A 544 23.85 -5.15 1.81
N ASN A 545 24.86 -5.11 2.66
CA ASN A 545 24.70 -5.22 4.12
C ASN A 545 24.13 -3.91 4.68
N VAL A 546 22.84 -3.68 4.45
CA VAL A 546 22.11 -2.46 4.83
C VAL A 546 20.81 -2.79 5.56
N VAL A 547 20.38 -1.92 6.45
CA VAL A 547 19.07 -2.00 7.11
C VAL A 547 17.96 -1.76 6.08
N LYS A 548 16.93 -2.60 6.10
CA LYS A 548 15.78 -2.46 5.19
C LYS A 548 14.67 -1.69 5.87
N VAL A 549 14.11 -0.70 5.18
CA VAL A 549 12.93 0.05 5.64
C VAL A 549 11.83 -0.08 4.60
N MET A 550 10.64 -0.54 5.02
CA MET A 550 9.51 -0.72 4.11
C MET A 550 8.17 -0.62 4.83
N THR A 551 7.09 -0.45 4.06
CA THR A 551 5.76 -0.54 4.64
C THR A 551 5.40 -1.99 4.96
N ILE A 552 4.51 -2.18 5.92
CA ILE A 552 4.01 -3.52 6.31
C ILE A 552 3.38 -4.23 5.11
N HIS A 553 2.64 -3.50 4.26
CA HIS A 553 2.04 -4.07 3.03
C HIS A 553 3.10 -4.65 2.07
N THR A 554 4.23 -3.96 1.92
CA THR A 554 5.35 -4.45 1.08
C THR A 554 6.03 -5.69 1.70
N ALA A 555 6.00 -5.81 3.02
CA ALA A 555 6.60 -6.91 3.76
C ALA A 555 5.76 -8.19 3.77
N LYS A 556 4.50 -8.15 3.30
CA LYS A 556 3.64 -9.34 3.22
C LYS A 556 4.29 -10.41 2.33
N GLY A 557 4.29 -11.66 2.80
CA GLY A 557 4.98 -12.78 2.13
C GLY A 557 6.49 -12.84 2.37
N LEU A 558 7.10 -11.80 2.97
CA LEU A 558 8.51 -11.81 3.34
C LEU A 558 8.72 -12.23 4.80
N GLU A 559 9.99 -12.45 5.17
CA GLU A 559 10.39 -12.81 6.54
C GLU A 559 11.80 -12.33 6.83
N PHE A 560 12.03 -11.85 8.04
CA PHE A 560 13.26 -11.19 8.43
C PHE A 560 13.75 -11.70 9.78
N ASP A 561 15.04 -11.63 10.03
CA ASP A 561 15.64 -12.07 11.29
C ASP A 561 15.16 -11.20 12.45
N THR A 562 15.36 -9.90 12.34
CA THR A 562 14.99 -8.88 13.32
C THR A 562 14.05 -7.86 12.72
N VAL A 563 12.92 -7.61 13.38
CA VAL A 563 11.90 -6.65 12.93
C VAL A 563 11.68 -5.57 13.97
N PHE A 564 11.65 -4.31 13.52
CA PHE A 564 11.20 -3.15 14.30
C PHE A 564 9.87 -2.66 13.76
N VAL A 565 8.92 -2.40 14.65
CA VAL A 565 7.62 -1.79 14.32
C VAL A 565 7.47 -0.50 15.14
N PRO A 566 7.94 0.64 14.61
CA PRO A 566 7.86 1.94 15.29
C PRO A 566 6.49 2.61 15.14
N GLY A 567 6.27 3.63 15.93
CA GLY A 567 5.16 4.56 15.77
C GLY A 567 3.80 3.96 16.10
N LEU A 568 3.72 3.07 17.11
CA LEU A 568 2.46 2.56 17.64
C LEU A 568 1.74 3.66 18.41
N VAL A 569 1.17 4.62 17.67
CA VAL A 569 0.54 5.85 18.16
C VAL A 569 -0.84 5.99 17.55
N GLU A 570 -1.80 6.39 18.38
CA GLU A 570 -3.19 6.61 17.98
C GLU A 570 -3.31 7.65 16.88
N GLY A 571 -4.09 7.35 15.85
CA GLY A 571 -4.21 8.19 14.66
C GLY A 571 -3.12 7.99 13.60
N GLN A 572 -2.07 7.23 13.92
CA GLN A 572 -1.01 6.82 13.00
C GLN A 572 -1.05 5.31 12.76
N PHE A 573 -1.09 4.52 13.84
CA PHE A 573 -1.28 3.08 13.82
C PHE A 573 -2.04 2.65 15.10
N PRO A 574 -3.37 2.49 15.07
CA PRO A 574 -4.27 2.56 13.90
C PRO A 574 -4.38 3.95 13.28
N SER A 575 -4.75 3.97 11.99
CA SER A 575 -4.93 5.20 11.23
C SER A 575 -6.14 6.00 11.72
N SER A 576 -6.05 7.35 11.72
CA SER A 576 -7.19 8.22 12.02
C SER A 576 -8.29 8.23 10.95
N ARG A 577 -8.09 7.55 9.81
CA ARG A 577 -9.02 7.54 8.67
C ARG A 577 -10.03 6.40 8.71
N LEU A 578 -10.00 5.56 9.74
CA LEU A 578 -10.89 4.42 9.88
C LEU A 578 -12.35 4.86 10.06
N ARG A 579 -13.28 4.13 9.45
CA ARG A 579 -14.70 4.47 9.37
C ARG A 579 -15.60 3.50 10.14
N ASN A 580 -15.16 2.25 10.30
CA ASN A 580 -15.94 1.17 10.89
C ASN A 580 -15.05 0.15 11.61
N GLU A 581 -15.67 -0.84 12.25
CA GLU A 581 -15.01 -1.91 12.99
C GLU A 581 -14.18 -2.81 12.08
N ASP A 582 -14.65 -3.11 10.87
CA ASP A 582 -13.95 -3.99 9.92
C ASP A 582 -12.61 -3.40 9.51
N GLU A 583 -12.57 -2.08 9.23
CA GLU A 583 -11.32 -1.35 8.94
C GLU A 583 -10.39 -1.33 10.17
N TYR A 584 -10.94 -1.28 11.38
CA TYR A 584 -10.16 -1.34 12.62
C TYR A 584 -9.57 -2.74 12.83
N GLU A 585 -10.32 -3.79 12.58
CA GLU A 585 -9.84 -5.16 12.59
C GLU A 585 -8.77 -5.42 11.52
N GLU A 586 -8.92 -4.82 10.32
CA GLU A 586 -7.88 -4.87 9.28
C GLU A 586 -6.58 -4.21 9.73
N GLU A 587 -6.64 -3.05 10.38
CA GLU A 587 -5.45 -2.40 10.95
C GLU A 587 -4.78 -3.27 12.03
N ARG A 588 -5.56 -4.01 12.85
CA ARG A 588 -5.01 -4.97 13.80
C ARG A 588 -4.35 -6.16 13.09
N ARG A 589 -4.95 -6.67 12.00
CA ARG A 589 -4.32 -7.67 11.12
C ARG A 589 -3.02 -7.15 10.51
N LEU A 590 -2.97 -5.86 10.16
CA LEU A 590 -1.74 -5.25 9.64
C LEU A 590 -0.61 -5.28 10.67
N LEU A 591 -0.88 -4.97 11.94
CA LEU A 591 0.09 -5.09 13.03
C LEU A 591 0.49 -6.55 13.27
N TYR A 592 -0.47 -7.47 13.25
CA TYR A 592 -0.22 -8.90 13.33
C TYR A 592 0.70 -9.39 12.21
N VAL A 593 0.44 -8.96 10.97
CA VAL A 593 1.33 -9.26 9.83
C VAL A 593 2.73 -8.74 10.10
N ALA A 594 2.91 -7.50 10.58
CA ALA A 594 4.21 -6.94 10.89
C ALA A 594 4.97 -7.79 11.93
N MET A 595 4.33 -8.14 13.03
CA MET A 595 4.93 -8.97 14.10
C MET A 595 5.35 -10.35 13.59
N THR A 596 4.51 -10.98 12.78
CA THR A 596 4.75 -12.35 12.25
C THR A 596 5.77 -12.39 11.11
N ARG A 597 6.34 -11.24 10.71
CA ARG A 597 7.50 -11.21 9.79
C ARG A 597 8.81 -11.52 10.51
N ALA A 598 8.86 -11.34 11.84
CA ALA A 598 10.06 -11.58 12.63
C ALA A 598 10.32 -13.08 12.84
N LYS A 599 11.59 -13.47 12.69
CA LYS A 599 12.08 -14.84 13.00
C LYS A 599 12.56 -14.93 14.44
N ASN A 600 13.52 -14.10 14.83
CA ASN A 600 14.26 -14.22 16.08
C ASN A 600 14.02 -13.07 17.06
N MET A 601 13.94 -11.84 16.56
CA MET A 601 13.83 -10.64 17.39
C MET A 601 12.71 -9.73 16.88
N LEU A 602 11.91 -9.22 17.82
CA LEU A 602 10.83 -8.24 17.55
C LEU A 602 10.94 -7.07 18.51
N TYR A 603 10.97 -5.87 17.95
CA TYR A 603 10.97 -4.61 18.68
C TYR A 603 9.73 -3.81 18.34
N LEU A 604 8.96 -3.41 19.35
CA LEU A 604 7.78 -2.58 19.23
C LEU A 604 8.06 -1.26 19.93
N SER A 605 7.61 -0.14 19.36
CA SER A 605 7.78 1.14 20.04
C SER A 605 6.67 2.14 19.77
N THR A 606 6.50 3.04 20.71
CA THR A 606 5.61 4.20 20.68
C THR A 606 6.37 5.42 21.19
N TYR A 607 5.81 6.61 20.98
CA TYR A 607 6.35 7.83 21.54
C TYR A 607 5.25 8.69 22.19
N ARG A 608 5.64 9.62 23.10
CA ARG A 608 4.70 10.43 23.89
C ARG A 608 4.41 11.79 23.24
N LYS A 609 5.29 12.29 22.40
CA LYS A 609 5.18 13.59 21.75
C LYS A 609 5.61 13.53 20.29
N LYS A 610 4.78 14.04 19.40
CA LYS A 610 5.14 14.28 18.01
C LYS A 610 5.79 15.66 17.90
N ASP A 611 6.88 15.77 17.13
CA ASP A 611 7.66 17.02 16.93
C ASP A 611 8.05 17.73 18.25
N GLY A 612 8.17 16.97 19.35
CA GLY A 612 8.49 17.53 20.67
C GLY A 612 7.42 18.42 21.31
N ARG A 613 6.32 18.72 20.63
CA ARG A 613 5.29 19.71 21.03
C ARG A 613 3.90 19.10 21.27
N PHE A 614 3.47 18.20 20.40
CA PHE A 614 2.11 17.65 20.44
C PHE A 614 2.09 16.33 21.21
N ALA A 615 1.20 16.23 22.21
CA ALA A 615 0.99 14.97 22.92
C ALA A 615 0.50 13.88 21.96
N ALA A 616 1.20 12.75 21.93
CA ALA A 616 0.81 11.57 21.20
C ALA A 616 0.25 10.53 22.18
N ARG A 617 -0.84 9.88 21.82
CA ARG A 617 -1.41 8.79 22.60
C ARG A 617 -0.88 7.46 22.07
N PRO A 618 -0.46 6.53 22.93
CA PRO A 618 -0.10 5.20 22.49
C PRO A 618 -1.25 4.52 21.75
N SER A 619 -0.92 3.65 20.81
CA SER A 619 -1.90 2.86 20.04
C SER A 619 -2.81 2.05 20.94
N ALA A 620 -4.10 2.02 20.65
CA ALA A 620 -5.07 1.17 21.31
C ALA A 620 -4.72 -0.32 21.23
N PHE A 621 -4.07 -0.74 20.15
CA PHE A 621 -3.62 -2.12 19.96
C PHE A 621 -2.65 -2.63 21.03
N LEU A 622 -1.97 -1.74 21.73
CA LEU A 622 -1.12 -2.12 22.86
C LEU A 622 -1.90 -2.67 24.04
N SER A 623 -3.20 -2.30 24.17
CA SER A 623 -4.08 -2.87 25.21
C SER A 623 -4.53 -4.31 24.89
N ASP A 624 -4.46 -4.71 23.62
CA ASP A 624 -4.80 -6.07 23.17
C ASP A 624 -3.64 -7.05 23.38
N ILE A 625 -2.45 -6.54 23.73
CA ILE A 625 -1.25 -7.35 23.97
C ILE A 625 -1.07 -7.61 25.47
N ASP A 626 -0.92 -8.88 25.86
CA ASP A 626 -0.51 -9.22 27.23
C ASP A 626 0.91 -8.71 27.53
N THR A 627 0.99 -7.73 28.42
CA THR A 627 2.25 -7.06 28.80
C THR A 627 3.27 -8.01 29.45
N ASN A 628 2.86 -9.17 29.96
CA ASN A 628 3.77 -10.18 30.51
C ASN A 628 4.58 -10.89 29.43
N LEU A 629 4.11 -10.84 28.18
CA LEU A 629 4.79 -11.40 27.02
C LEU A 629 5.89 -10.48 26.47
N LEU A 630 5.95 -9.23 26.93
CA LEU A 630 6.89 -8.22 26.48
C LEU A 630 8.02 -7.99 27.49
N ASP A 631 9.20 -7.67 26.98
CA ASP A 631 10.29 -7.07 27.74
C ASP A 631 10.17 -5.54 27.63
N CYS A 632 9.56 -4.93 28.65
CA CYS A 632 9.27 -3.50 28.67
C CYS A 632 10.45 -2.73 29.28
N ILE A 633 11.14 -1.94 28.48
CA ILE A 633 12.28 -1.13 28.90
C ILE A 633 11.86 0.33 29.24
N ASN A 634 12.68 1.06 29.98
CA ASN A 634 12.49 2.49 30.30
C ASN A 634 11.12 2.82 30.91
N ASN A 635 10.61 2.02 31.84
CA ASN A 635 9.28 2.17 32.49
C ASN A 635 8.08 2.19 31.52
N SER A 636 8.27 1.69 30.30
CA SER A 636 7.22 1.67 29.27
C SER A 636 6.01 0.78 29.66
N ARG A 637 6.18 -0.17 30.59
CA ARG A 637 5.10 -1.00 31.12
C ARG A 637 3.97 -0.20 31.79
N VAL A 638 4.33 0.88 32.47
CA VAL A 638 3.33 1.79 33.09
C VAL A 638 2.48 2.45 32.03
N LEU A 639 3.02 2.73 30.90
CA LEU A 639 2.32 3.38 29.79
C LEU A 639 1.25 2.45 29.16
N ILE A 640 1.56 1.16 28.99
CA ILE A 640 0.60 0.17 28.48
C ILE A 640 -0.52 -0.02 29.52
N ARG A 641 -0.20 -0.13 30.82
CA ARG A 641 -1.21 -0.21 31.88
C ARG A 641 -2.07 1.05 31.93
N GLY A 642 -1.48 2.22 31.76
CA GLY A 642 -2.22 3.49 31.67
C GLY A 642 -3.14 3.57 30.46
N VAL A 643 -2.77 2.93 29.35
CA VAL A 643 -3.66 2.76 28.18
C VAL A 643 -4.86 1.89 28.56
N THR A 644 -4.64 0.78 29.26
CA THR A 644 -5.71 -0.13 29.70
C THR A 644 -6.63 0.51 30.76
N GLU A 645 -6.13 1.41 31.59
CA GLU A 645 -6.89 2.05 32.67
C GLU A 645 -7.51 3.41 32.26
N GLN A 646 -6.88 4.15 31.33
CA GLN A 646 -7.37 5.46 30.85
C GLN A 646 -8.10 5.38 29.52
N MET A 647 -8.11 4.22 28.87
CA MET A 647 -8.76 4.04 27.61
C MET A 647 -10.24 3.88 27.75
N LEU A 648 -10.88 4.80 27.10
CA LEU A 648 -12.21 4.77 26.56
C LEU A 648 -13.29 4.91 27.65
N PRO A 649 -14.11 5.93 27.60
CA PRO A 649 -15.41 5.80 28.16
C PRO A 649 -16.00 4.51 27.55
N LYS A 650 -16.04 3.43 28.33
CA LYS A 650 -16.75 2.21 27.95
C LYS A 650 -18.17 2.63 27.59
N ALA A 651 -18.71 2.06 26.53
CA ALA A 651 -20.13 2.22 26.27
C ALA A 651 -20.86 1.84 27.57
N VAL A 652 -21.53 2.79 28.17
CA VAL A 652 -22.33 2.60 29.37
C VAL A 652 -23.69 2.05 28.98
N PHE A 653 -24.09 2.26 27.73
CA PHE A 653 -25.37 1.91 27.15
C PHE A 653 -25.22 0.97 25.97
N GLU A 654 -26.21 0.10 25.79
CA GLU A 654 -26.28 -0.87 24.68
C GLU A 654 -27.35 -0.47 23.65
N VAL A 655 -27.38 -1.14 22.51
CA VAL A 655 -28.42 -0.95 21.50
C VAL A 655 -29.77 -1.34 22.09
N GLY A 656 -30.77 -0.46 21.96
CA GLY A 656 -32.09 -0.61 22.56
C GLY A 656 -32.28 0.12 23.88
N ASP A 657 -31.20 0.62 24.50
CA ASP A 657 -31.32 1.37 25.75
C ASP A 657 -31.99 2.74 25.51
N LYS A 658 -32.93 3.10 26.40
CA LYS A 658 -33.51 4.43 26.39
C LYS A 658 -32.67 5.38 27.24
N VAL A 659 -32.25 6.46 26.63
CA VAL A 659 -31.39 7.46 27.24
C VAL A 659 -32.01 8.85 27.18
N ARG A 660 -31.69 9.70 28.16
CA ARG A 660 -32.10 11.11 28.20
C ARG A 660 -30.89 12.01 28.02
N HIS A 661 -30.90 12.83 26.97
CA HIS A 661 -29.91 13.88 26.76
C HIS A 661 -30.51 15.25 27.17
N LYS A 662 -29.68 16.08 27.79
CA LYS A 662 -30.09 17.38 28.35
C LYS A 662 -30.78 18.32 27.33
N VAL A 663 -30.33 18.26 26.07
CA VAL A 663 -30.82 19.14 25.00
C VAL A 663 -31.76 18.41 24.05
N PHE A 664 -31.47 17.12 23.72
CA PHE A 664 -32.21 16.37 22.70
C PHE A 664 -33.40 15.56 23.24
N GLY A 665 -33.58 15.51 24.58
CA GLY A 665 -34.67 14.79 25.22
C GLY A 665 -34.42 13.28 25.31
N ILE A 666 -35.51 12.50 25.27
CA ILE A 666 -35.47 11.05 25.36
C ILE A 666 -35.21 10.47 23.96
N GLY A 667 -34.37 9.45 23.87
CA GLY A 667 -34.07 8.73 22.65
C GLY A 667 -33.65 7.30 22.95
N GLU A 668 -33.67 6.46 21.92
CA GLU A 668 -33.22 5.06 21.93
C GLU A 668 -31.90 4.91 21.18
N ILE A 669 -30.96 4.16 21.74
CA ILE A 669 -29.71 3.88 21.12
C ILE A 669 -29.94 2.85 20.01
N VAL A 670 -29.75 3.27 18.76
CA VAL A 670 -29.92 2.40 17.58
C VAL A 670 -28.61 1.75 17.12
N LYS A 671 -27.46 2.36 17.50
CA LYS A 671 -26.14 1.80 17.22
C LYS A 671 -25.12 2.27 18.25
N VAL A 672 -24.24 1.34 18.65
CA VAL A 672 -23.06 1.60 19.48
C VAL A 672 -21.83 1.37 18.62
N ASP A 673 -21.09 2.42 18.32
CA ASP A 673 -19.86 2.36 17.56
C ASP A 673 -18.67 2.47 18.52
N LYS A 674 -18.05 1.33 18.80
CA LYS A 674 -16.91 1.25 19.72
C LYS A 674 -15.63 1.83 19.15
N VAL A 675 -15.51 1.91 17.82
CA VAL A 675 -14.34 2.46 17.12
C VAL A 675 -14.33 3.98 17.19
N THR A 676 -15.45 4.60 16.79
CA THR A 676 -15.60 6.06 16.85
C THR A 676 -16.01 6.56 18.22
N GLN A 677 -16.26 5.63 19.19
CA GLN A 677 -16.72 5.90 20.55
C GLN A 677 -17.97 6.76 20.56
N THR A 678 -18.93 6.40 19.72
CA THR A 678 -20.17 7.14 19.56
C THR A 678 -21.38 6.24 19.69
N TYR A 679 -22.45 6.82 20.27
CA TYR A 679 -23.80 6.30 20.17
C TYR A 679 -24.49 6.93 18.97
N GLU A 680 -25.21 6.17 18.19
CA GLU A 680 -26.20 6.67 17.26
C GLU A 680 -27.56 6.55 17.94
N ILE A 681 -28.24 7.68 18.19
CA ILE A 681 -29.45 7.76 19.03
C ILE A 681 -30.58 8.34 18.18
N GLN A 682 -31.71 7.63 18.16
CA GLN A 682 -32.96 8.14 17.62
C GLN A 682 -33.73 8.82 18.73
N PHE A 683 -33.78 10.14 18.73
CA PHE A 683 -34.54 10.92 19.71
C PHE A 683 -36.01 11.07 19.30
N GLU A 684 -36.95 11.01 20.27
CA GLU A 684 -38.40 11.02 20.03
C GLU A 684 -38.88 12.26 19.25
N ASN A 685 -38.27 13.42 19.52
CA ASN A 685 -38.68 14.70 18.94
C ASN A 685 -37.75 15.22 17.86
N ILE A 686 -36.86 14.38 17.34
CA ILE A 686 -35.86 14.79 16.33
C ILE A 686 -35.94 13.87 15.10
N ARG A 687 -36.02 14.48 13.93
CA ARG A 687 -36.05 13.75 12.68
C ARG A 687 -34.64 13.21 12.35
N GLY A 688 -34.51 11.88 12.23
CA GLY A 688 -33.26 11.19 12.00
C GLY A 688 -32.41 11.01 13.27
N THR A 689 -31.38 10.20 13.19
CA THR A 689 -30.47 9.88 14.30
C THR A 689 -29.48 11.01 14.60
N ARG A 690 -28.91 11.00 15.82
CA ARG A 690 -27.78 11.86 16.21
C ARG A 690 -26.64 11.01 16.72
N ARG A 691 -25.43 11.32 16.25
CA ARG A 691 -24.20 10.70 16.76
C ARG A 691 -23.66 11.51 17.92
N LEU A 692 -23.59 10.89 19.09
CA LEU A 692 -23.05 11.47 20.32
C LEU A 692 -21.87 10.63 20.80
N MET A 693 -20.81 11.26 21.27
CA MET A 693 -19.66 10.55 21.84
C MET A 693 -20.05 9.80 23.11
N PHE A 694 -19.37 8.70 23.46
CA PHE A 694 -19.58 7.96 24.72
C PHE A 694 -19.47 8.82 25.97
N ARG A 695 -18.73 9.93 25.91
CA ARG A 695 -18.62 10.93 26.99
C ARG A 695 -19.78 11.91 27.07
N ALA A 696 -20.79 11.79 26.21
CA ALA A 696 -21.99 12.62 26.32
C ALA A 696 -22.72 12.31 27.63
N GLU A 697 -23.18 13.36 28.29
CA GLU A 697 -23.99 13.22 29.52
C GLU A 697 -25.38 12.67 29.15
N LEU A 698 -25.50 11.35 29.21
CA LEU A 698 -26.72 10.60 28.98
C LEU A 698 -27.21 10.03 30.33
N GLY A 699 -28.43 10.29 30.68
CA GLY A 699 -29.08 9.66 31.84
C GLY A 699 -29.91 8.45 31.46
N ASN A 700 -29.99 7.44 32.33
CA ASN A 700 -30.93 6.33 32.15
C ASN A 700 -32.37 6.88 32.24
N VAL A 701 -33.23 6.37 31.37
CA VAL A 701 -34.68 6.54 31.51
C VAL A 701 -35.17 5.26 32.18
N GLU A 702 -35.39 5.32 33.52
CA GLU A 702 -36.03 4.21 34.21
C GLU A 702 -37.43 4.00 33.60
N ASN A 703 -37.75 2.75 33.28
CA ASN A 703 -39.06 2.33 32.75
C ASN A 703 -40.20 2.60 33.71
#